data_e872b179a3f508ab0c9840e34975da38
#
_entry.id   e872b179a3f508ab0c9840e34975da38
#
_cell.length_a   1.000
_cell.length_b   1.000
_cell.length_c   1.000
_cell.angle_alpha   90.00
_cell.angle_beta   90.00
_cell.angle_gamma   90.00
#
_symmetry.space_group_name_H-M   'P 1'
#
loop_
_entity.id
_entity.type
_entity.pdbx_description
1 polymer ?
#
loop_
_entity_poly.entity_id
_entity_poly.type
_entity_poly.pdbx_seq_one_letter_code
_entity_poly.pdbx_strand_id
1 'polypeptide(L)'
;MALQSASPAPQISSAAPAGEVLAADSIRTTVNGNRFTAPAGWRISVRGPATILEPPEGNSHIALVDVSTKDADAAVAAAWTAYRPDAKWPLKVVNDFPDKDGWSNIREYNYQTSPNEKRDVGANARRAGSTWTVIIYDVDQAVGEKRAAQVELIYGRLLPKGYQRESFAGKQAHKLDDKRIAQLSAFVERGRNELGVPGVSIGLIQDGKVVFADGFGVREMGSNTKPDADTLYIIASNTKALTTLMLAKLVDEGKFTWQTPVTNLLPSFKLGDADTTSRVLVKHLICACTGMPRQDYEWLLQFQGVTPEGELQTLGTIHPTSKFGELFQYSNSMAAAAGFAGGHVAFPKLELGAAYDAAMQSRVFDPLGMAATTFDFQRALSRNHASAHAPDVNGKMAHAVMEINYAVIPLRPAGGAWSSVHDVLKYVQMELSEGTLPDGKRYISKEPLLARREPQVSIGEDVTYGMGLEVDSKYGIPVIHHGGDMIGYHSDMIWLPQNNVGAVILTNADPGWALRGPFRRKLLEVLFDGHPEADADVAARAKSFYEQLAADRKLLTVPADPADAAKLTAHYANDALGEIDVIRDGAKTLFDFGEWKTEVASRHNPDGSLSFLTISPGGDGFEFIVGSGPKPTLILRDAQHEYVFAVKSVNAASSH
;
A
#
# COMPACT_ATOMS: atom_id res chain seq x y z
N MET A 1 62.89 -16.19 -20.64
CA MET A 1 61.45 -16.28 -21.05
C MET A 1 60.71 -15.16 -20.38
N ALA A 2 60.42 -14.12 -21.12
CA ALA A 2 59.79 -12.91 -20.64
C ALA A 2 58.26 -13.08 -20.64
N LEU A 3 57.64 -12.81 -19.49
CA LEU A 3 56.20 -12.71 -19.37
C LEU A 3 55.75 -11.37 -19.94
N GLN A 4 54.99 -11.40 -21.03
CA GLN A 4 54.28 -10.24 -21.59
C GLN A 4 53.09 -9.87 -20.69
N SER A 5 53.14 -8.67 -20.15
CA SER A 5 52.03 -8.02 -19.48
C SER A 5 50.97 -7.62 -20.50
N ALA A 6 49.72 -8.12 -20.31
CA ALA A 6 48.56 -7.70 -21.09
C ALA A 6 48.19 -6.27 -20.65
N SER A 7 48.06 -5.36 -21.64
CA SER A 7 47.52 -4.00 -21.46
C SER A 7 46.05 -4.06 -21.12
N PRO A 8 45.55 -3.22 -20.19
CA PRO A 8 44.14 -3.11 -19.92
C PRO A 8 43.42 -2.42 -21.10
N ALA A 9 42.24 -2.94 -21.46
CA ALA A 9 41.36 -2.34 -22.43
C ALA A 9 40.92 -0.91 -22.03
N PRO A 10 40.72 -0.03 -23.00
CA PRO A 10 40.35 1.35 -22.68
C PRO A 10 38.91 1.38 -22.09
N GLN A 11 38.77 1.83 -20.87
CA GLN A 11 37.49 2.24 -20.29
C GLN A 11 37.00 3.49 -21.04
N ILE A 12 35.97 3.33 -21.84
CA ILE A 12 35.23 4.46 -22.41
C ILE A 12 34.38 5.02 -21.27
N SER A 13 34.91 5.99 -20.55
CA SER A 13 34.16 6.87 -19.68
C SER A 13 33.33 7.82 -20.53
N SER A 14 32.10 7.45 -20.86
CA SER A 14 31.10 8.42 -21.32
C SER A 14 30.61 9.19 -20.10
N ALA A 15 31.27 10.31 -19.79
CA ALA A 15 30.73 11.28 -18.84
C ALA A 15 29.33 11.71 -19.33
N ALA A 16 28.27 11.29 -18.59
CA ALA A 16 26.94 11.83 -18.81
C ALA A 16 26.99 13.35 -18.69
N PRO A 17 26.22 14.13 -19.49
CA PRO A 17 26.18 15.57 -19.34
C PRO A 17 25.81 15.91 -17.91
N ALA A 18 26.55 16.86 -17.31
CA ALA A 18 26.33 17.30 -15.93
C ALA A 18 24.89 17.84 -15.79
N GLY A 19 24.01 17.01 -15.19
CA GLY A 19 22.61 17.41 -14.95
C GLY A 19 22.48 18.38 -13.79
N GLU A 20 21.40 19.15 -13.76
CA GLU A 20 21.03 20.04 -12.66
C GLU A 20 20.50 19.21 -11.48
N VAL A 21 21.00 19.42 -10.25
CA VAL A 21 20.40 18.92 -9.03
C VAL A 21 19.39 19.94 -8.51
N LEU A 22 18.16 19.51 -8.28
CA LEU A 22 17.05 20.39 -7.94
C LEU A 22 17.05 20.74 -6.44
N ALA A 23 17.05 22.02 -6.10
CA ALA A 23 17.00 22.48 -4.71
C ALA A 23 15.59 22.39 -4.10
N ALA A 24 14.54 22.36 -4.92
CA ALA A 24 13.14 22.27 -4.52
C ALA A 24 12.33 21.57 -5.61
N ASP A 25 11.14 21.09 -5.26
CA ASP A 25 10.16 20.62 -6.24
C ASP A 25 9.92 21.70 -7.27
N SER A 26 10.03 21.36 -8.54
CA SER A 26 10.05 22.33 -9.62
C SER A 26 9.23 21.87 -10.82
N ILE A 27 8.37 22.74 -11.33
CA ILE A 27 7.66 22.49 -12.59
C ILE A 27 8.69 22.50 -13.73
N ARG A 28 8.73 21.43 -14.49
CA ARG A 28 9.58 21.23 -15.67
C ARG A 28 8.74 20.78 -16.84
N THR A 29 9.36 20.74 -18.01
CA THR A 29 8.73 20.20 -19.22
C THR A 29 9.61 19.13 -19.85
N THR A 30 8.98 18.16 -20.48
CA THR A 30 9.67 17.22 -21.38
C THR A 30 10.14 17.98 -22.63
N VAL A 31 10.92 17.35 -23.49
CA VAL A 31 11.43 17.94 -24.72
C VAL A 31 10.29 18.47 -25.60
N ASN A 32 9.14 17.81 -25.64
CA ASN A 32 7.96 18.22 -26.40
C ASN A 32 7.04 19.22 -25.66
N GLY A 33 7.43 19.61 -24.43
CA GLY A 33 6.71 20.64 -23.66
C GLY A 33 5.58 20.09 -22.78
N ASN A 34 5.48 18.78 -22.55
CA ASN A 34 4.57 18.21 -21.58
C ASN A 34 5.05 18.54 -20.17
N ARG A 35 4.14 19.00 -19.32
CA ARG A 35 4.46 19.52 -17.99
C ARG A 35 4.49 18.41 -16.95
N PHE A 36 5.47 18.42 -16.06
CA PHE A 36 5.57 17.55 -14.90
C PHE A 36 6.21 18.28 -13.71
N THR A 37 6.17 17.69 -12.52
CA THR A 37 6.91 18.19 -11.36
C THR A 37 8.12 17.29 -11.13
N ALA A 38 9.32 17.89 -11.17
CA ALA A 38 10.57 17.22 -10.82
C ALA A 38 10.85 17.42 -9.33
N PRO A 39 11.09 16.33 -8.55
CA PRO A 39 11.24 16.42 -7.11
C PRO A 39 12.56 17.06 -6.66
N ALA A 40 12.54 17.66 -5.47
CA ALA A 40 13.73 18.16 -4.79
C ALA A 40 14.77 17.05 -4.57
N GLY A 41 16.03 17.41 -4.69
CA GLY A 41 17.17 16.50 -4.54
C GLY A 41 17.47 15.62 -5.76
N TRP A 42 16.54 15.51 -6.71
CA TRP A 42 16.76 14.73 -7.93
C TRP A 42 17.64 15.49 -8.92
N ARG A 43 18.40 14.74 -9.70
CA ARG A 43 19.17 15.27 -10.84
C ARG A 43 18.32 15.17 -12.10
N ILE A 44 18.24 16.26 -12.87
CA ILE A 44 17.58 16.28 -14.18
C ILE A 44 18.59 16.53 -15.28
N SER A 45 18.52 15.77 -16.36
CA SER A 45 19.33 15.92 -17.56
C SER A 45 18.50 15.67 -18.82
N VAL A 46 18.93 16.23 -19.94
CA VAL A 46 18.26 16.03 -21.23
C VAL A 46 19.26 15.42 -22.21
N ARG A 47 18.86 14.31 -22.86
CA ARG A 47 19.66 13.64 -23.87
C ARG A 47 18.78 13.27 -25.09
N GLY A 48 18.95 14.00 -26.18
CA GLY A 48 18.07 13.86 -27.34
C GLY A 48 16.60 14.03 -26.96
N PRO A 49 15.72 13.08 -27.23
CA PRO A 49 14.29 13.17 -26.90
C PRO A 49 13.99 12.81 -25.42
N ALA A 50 14.99 12.43 -24.64
CA ALA A 50 14.82 11.94 -23.28
C ALA A 50 15.12 13.03 -22.23
N THR A 51 14.16 13.29 -21.35
CA THR A 51 14.33 14.00 -20.09
C THR A 51 14.48 12.95 -18.99
N ILE A 52 15.66 12.88 -18.37
CA ILE A 52 16.04 11.81 -17.43
C ILE A 52 16.13 12.40 -16.03
N LEU A 53 15.42 11.77 -15.09
CA LEU A 53 15.45 12.08 -13.66
C LEU A 53 16.16 10.95 -12.91
N GLU A 54 17.15 11.31 -12.10
CA GLU A 54 17.93 10.40 -11.27
C GLU A 54 17.79 10.83 -9.80
N PRO A 55 17.37 9.93 -8.89
CA PRO A 55 17.27 10.21 -7.47
C PRO A 55 18.67 10.34 -6.83
N PRO A 56 18.76 10.90 -5.61
CA PRO A 56 20.05 11.09 -4.91
C PRO A 56 20.85 9.79 -4.66
N GLU A 57 20.18 8.65 -4.59
CA GLU A 57 20.81 7.33 -4.42
C GLU A 57 21.60 6.90 -5.66
N GLY A 58 21.31 7.46 -6.83
CA GLY A 58 21.92 7.07 -8.10
C GLY A 58 21.40 5.73 -8.62
N ASN A 59 21.96 5.28 -9.74
CA ASN A 59 21.67 3.97 -10.37
C ASN A 59 20.18 3.64 -10.58
N SER A 60 19.32 4.64 -10.55
CA SER A 60 17.88 4.55 -10.76
C SER A 60 17.43 5.72 -11.62
N HIS A 61 16.51 5.48 -12.56
CA HIS A 61 16.09 6.54 -13.47
C HIS A 61 14.60 6.47 -13.77
N ILE A 62 13.99 7.64 -13.89
CA ILE A 62 12.73 7.83 -14.60
C ILE A 62 13.04 8.67 -15.84
N ALA A 63 12.83 8.09 -17.02
CA ALA A 63 13.07 8.80 -18.26
C ALA A 63 11.74 9.12 -18.96
N LEU A 64 11.50 10.39 -19.25
CA LEU A 64 10.36 10.88 -20.03
C LEU A 64 10.83 11.11 -21.44
N VAL A 65 10.42 10.24 -22.38
CA VAL A 65 10.96 10.23 -23.75
C VAL A 65 9.85 10.59 -24.74
N ASP A 66 10.03 11.69 -25.45
CA ASP A 66 9.07 12.16 -26.46
C ASP A 66 9.48 11.65 -27.85
N VAL A 67 8.60 10.90 -28.50
CA VAL A 67 8.86 10.29 -29.82
C VAL A 67 7.64 10.40 -30.75
N SER A 68 7.90 10.41 -32.06
CA SER A 68 6.84 10.38 -33.07
C SER A 68 6.92 9.06 -33.83
N THR A 69 5.99 8.15 -33.53
CA THR A 69 5.92 6.81 -34.10
C THR A 69 4.47 6.45 -34.43
N LYS A 70 4.29 5.36 -35.18
CA LYS A 70 2.96 4.90 -35.65
C LYS A 70 2.06 4.39 -34.51
N ASP A 71 2.65 3.70 -33.52
CA ASP A 71 1.95 3.00 -32.44
C ASP A 71 2.77 2.99 -31.15
N ALA A 72 2.16 2.51 -30.05
CA ALA A 72 2.77 2.46 -28.73
C ALA A 72 4.00 1.54 -28.68
N ASP A 73 3.95 0.38 -29.35
CA ASP A 73 5.06 -0.58 -29.35
C ASP A 73 6.31 0.02 -30.01
N ALA A 74 6.13 0.71 -31.15
CA ALA A 74 7.21 1.44 -31.81
C ALA A 74 7.70 2.62 -30.94
N ALA A 75 6.81 3.27 -30.18
CA ALA A 75 7.18 4.35 -29.27
C ALA A 75 8.07 3.85 -28.13
N VAL A 76 7.69 2.74 -27.50
CA VAL A 76 8.47 2.12 -26.43
C VAL A 76 9.83 1.63 -26.93
N ALA A 77 9.89 1.01 -28.09
CA ALA A 77 11.17 0.58 -28.71
C ALA A 77 12.10 1.77 -28.99
N ALA A 78 11.55 2.86 -29.55
CA ALA A 78 12.31 4.10 -29.79
C ALA A 78 12.77 4.77 -28.50
N ALA A 79 11.92 4.75 -27.46
CA ALA A 79 12.25 5.32 -26.16
C ALA A 79 13.40 4.55 -25.47
N TRP A 80 13.35 3.22 -25.46
CA TRP A 80 14.47 2.41 -24.96
C TRP A 80 15.76 2.67 -25.72
N THR A 81 15.70 2.76 -27.06
CA THR A 81 16.87 3.08 -27.89
C THR A 81 17.46 4.44 -27.53
N ALA A 82 16.63 5.44 -27.25
CA ALA A 82 17.09 6.78 -26.88
C ALA A 82 17.66 6.85 -25.45
N TYR A 83 17.07 6.06 -24.54
CA TYR A 83 17.47 6.04 -23.13
C TYR A 83 18.61 5.05 -22.86
N ARG A 84 18.44 3.79 -23.20
CA ARG A 84 19.39 2.69 -22.95
C ARG A 84 19.31 1.62 -24.05
N PRO A 85 20.07 1.78 -25.14
CA PRO A 85 19.94 0.92 -26.34
C PRO A 85 20.34 -0.54 -26.09
N ASP A 86 21.13 -0.82 -25.06
CA ASP A 86 21.60 -2.14 -24.67
C ASP A 86 20.68 -2.84 -23.65
N ALA A 87 19.63 -2.18 -23.17
CA ALA A 87 18.65 -2.77 -22.27
C ALA A 87 17.88 -3.92 -22.94
N LYS A 88 17.79 -5.08 -22.28
CA LYS A 88 17.19 -6.30 -22.84
C LYS A 88 16.48 -7.13 -21.78
N TRP A 89 15.50 -6.56 -21.08
CA TRP A 89 14.62 -7.35 -20.24
C TRP A 89 13.50 -7.99 -21.04
N PRO A 90 13.17 -9.28 -20.81
CA PRO A 90 12.01 -9.91 -21.43
C PRO A 90 10.71 -9.18 -21.06
N LEU A 91 9.85 -8.97 -22.05
CA LEU A 91 8.52 -8.44 -21.80
C LEU A 91 7.68 -9.48 -21.05
N LYS A 92 7.09 -9.10 -19.91
CA LYS A 92 6.25 -9.96 -19.08
C LYS A 92 4.77 -9.84 -19.45
N VAL A 93 4.26 -8.60 -19.46
CA VAL A 93 2.85 -8.31 -19.76
C VAL A 93 2.69 -6.90 -20.30
N VAL A 94 1.65 -6.69 -21.11
CA VAL A 94 1.24 -5.37 -21.61
C VAL A 94 -0.23 -5.17 -21.27
N ASN A 95 -0.54 -4.01 -20.65
CA ASN A 95 -1.87 -3.65 -20.24
C ASN A 95 -2.32 -2.33 -20.90
N ASP A 96 -3.55 -2.29 -21.41
CA ASP A 96 -4.16 -1.09 -21.94
C ASP A 96 -5.00 -0.38 -20.87
N PHE A 97 -4.91 0.94 -20.84
CA PHE A 97 -5.67 1.80 -19.93
C PHE A 97 -6.52 2.82 -20.70
N PRO A 98 -7.66 3.28 -20.13
CA PRO A 98 -8.49 4.29 -20.77
C PRO A 98 -7.77 5.63 -20.89
N ASP A 99 -8.24 6.44 -21.82
CA ASP A 99 -7.81 7.82 -21.98
C ASP A 99 -8.02 8.60 -20.67
N LYS A 100 -7.02 9.37 -20.25
CA LYS A 100 -7.06 10.09 -18.97
C LYS A 100 -6.14 11.30 -18.99
N ASP A 101 -6.55 12.37 -18.29
CA ASP A 101 -5.75 13.60 -18.10
C ASP A 101 -5.19 14.17 -19.43
N GLY A 102 -5.96 14.07 -20.53
CA GLY A 102 -5.57 14.55 -21.86
C GLY A 102 -4.67 13.60 -22.63
N TRP A 103 -4.30 12.47 -22.04
CA TRP A 103 -3.57 11.39 -22.72
C TRP A 103 -4.53 10.36 -23.31
N SER A 104 -4.18 9.85 -24.48
CA SER A 104 -4.89 8.77 -25.17
C SER A 104 -3.97 7.58 -25.44
N ASN A 105 -4.58 6.41 -25.75
CA ASN A 105 -3.87 5.17 -26.06
C ASN A 105 -2.81 4.82 -24.99
N ILE A 106 -3.21 4.89 -23.72
CA ILE A 106 -2.30 4.62 -22.61
C ILE A 106 -2.04 3.12 -22.53
N ARG A 107 -0.75 2.74 -22.57
CA ARG A 107 -0.32 1.35 -22.53
C ARG A 107 0.88 1.17 -21.64
N GLU A 108 0.80 0.20 -20.73
CA GLU A 108 1.84 -0.15 -19.77
C GLU A 108 2.53 -1.45 -20.14
N TYR A 109 3.84 -1.45 -20.04
CA TYR A 109 4.73 -2.57 -20.36
C TYR A 109 5.53 -2.93 -19.13
N ASN A 110 5.31 -4.12 -18.58
CA ASN A 110 6.06 -4.65 -17.45
C ASN A 110 7.06 -5.68 -17.92
N TYR A 111 8.30 -5.56 -17.48
CA TYR A 111 9.39 -6.45 -17.88
C TYR A 111 9.73 -7.43 -16.75
N GLN A 112 10.23 -8.60 -17.14
CA GLN A 112 10.71 -9.58 -16.19
C GLN A 112 12.14 -9.24 -15.78
N THR A 113 12.36 -9.10 -14.47
CA THR A 113 13.66 -8.96 -13.82
C THR A 113 13.94 -10.21 -12.99
N SER A 114 15.22 -10.49 -12.73
CA SER A 114 15.61 -11.51 -11.76
C SER A 114 15.62 -10.93 -10.36
N PRO A 115 15.26 -11.73 -9.33
CA PRO A 115 15.24 -11.22 -7.95
C PRO A 115 16.61 -10.67 -7.48
N ASN A 116 17.71 -11.23 -8.01
CA ASN A 116 19.06 -10.77 -7.68
C ASN A 116 19.45 -9.44 -8.34
N GLU A 117 18.73 -9.00 -9.39
CA GLU A 117 18.90 -7.66 -9.95
C GLU A 117 18.38 -6.58 -9.00
N LYS A 118 17.45 -6.93 -8.09
CA LYS A 118 16.79 -6.03 -7.13
C LYS A 118 16.23 -4.78 -7.83
N ARG A 119 15.56 -4.99 -8.97
CA ARG A 119 15.21 -3.92 -9.89
C ARG A 119 13.82 -4.07 -10.44
N ASP A 120 13.09 -2.97 -10.52
CA ASP A 120 11.80 -2.87 -11.19
C ASP A 120 11.98 -2.12 -12.50
N VAL A 121 11.47 -2.72 -13.58
CA VAL A 121 11.60 -2.18 -14.93
C VAL A 121 10.24 -2.17 -15.62
N GLY A 122 9.86 -1.00 -16.13
CA GLY A 122 8.61 -0.81 -16.84
C GLY A 122 8.69 0.33 -17.87
N ALA A 123 7.68 0.38 -18.73
CA ALA A 123 7.45 1.53 -19.60
C ALA A 123 5.94 1.85 -19.66
N ASN A 124 5.58 3.12 -19.72
CA ASN A 124 4.21 3.55 -19.90
C ASN A 124 4.15 4.52 -21.08
N ALA A 125 3.58 4.07 -22.21
CA ALA A 125 3.39 4.88 -23.39
C ALA A 125 2.03 5.58 -23.34
N ARG A 126 2.01 6.87 -23.63
CA ARG A 126 0.79 7.68 -23.69
C ARG A 126 0.90 8.71 -24.82
N ARG A 127 -0.21 8.98 -25.49
CA ARG A 127 -0.25 9.81 -26.68
C ARG A 127 -0.98 11.13 -26.46
N ALA A 128 -0.40 12.23 -26.96
CA ALA A 128 -1.08 13.50 -27.07
C ALA A 128 -0.90 14.04 -28.52
N GLY A 129 -2.01 14.21 -29.23
CA GLY A 129 -1.97 14.57 -30.65
C GLY A 129 -1.22 13.52 -31.49
N SER A 130 -0.12 13.93 -32.16
CA SER A 130 0.72 13.05 -32.97
C SER A 130 1.94 12.49 -32.24
N THR A 131 2.20 12.91 -31.01
CA THR A 131 3.41 12.57 -30.25
C THR A 131 3.10 11.60 -29.12
N TRP A 132 4.00 10.65 -28.93
CA TRP A 132 4.02 9.76 -27.76
C TRP A 132 4.99 10.32 -26.73
N THR A 133 4.61 10.24 -25.47
CA THR A 133 5.52 10.35 -24.34
C THR A 133 5.59 9.01 -23.64
N VAL A 134 6.78 8.44 -23.61
CA VAL A 134 7.03 7.19 -22.92
C VAL A 134 7.74 7.47 -21.61
N ILE A 135 7.14 7.02 -20.51
CA ILE A 135 7.79 7.02 -19.21
C ILE A 135 8.51 5.69 -19.08
N ILE A 136 9.82 5.69 -18.97
CA ILE A 136 10.61 4.51 -18.62
C ILE A 136 10.87 4.56 -17.11
N TYR A 137 10.53 3.49 -16.43
CA TYR A 137 10.84 3.21 -15.03
C TYR A 137 11.95 2.18 -14.99
N ASP A 138 13.14 2.55 -14.54
CA ASP A 138 14.33 1.70 -14.45
C ASP A 138 14.98 1.97 -13.09
N VAL A 139 14.44 1.34 -12.02
CA VAL A 139 14.67 1.75 -10.64
C VAL A 139 15.04 0.55 -9.76
N ASP A 140 16.02 0.73 -8.89
CA ASP A 140 16.31 -0.18 -7.78
C ASP A 140 15.11 -0.27 -6.84
N GLN A 141 14.73 -1.47 -6.38
CA GLN A 141 13.53 -1.70 -5.57
C GLN A 141 13.53 -0.90 -4.27
N ALA A 142 14.68 -0.82 -3.59
CA ALA A 142 14.78 -0.05 -2.36
C ALA A 142 14.59 1.46 -2.60
N VAL A 143 15.09 1.96 -3.73
CA VAL A 143 14.89 3.35 -4.14
C VAL A 143 13.45 3.60 -4.55
N GLY A 144 12.84 2.68 -5.29
CA GLY A 144 11.44 2.75 -5.72
C GLY A 144 10.47 2.88 -4.55
N GLU A 145 10.60 2.01 -3.55
CA GLU A 145 9.78 2.09 -2.33
C GLU A 145 10.04 3.37 -1.54
N LYS A 146 11.29 3.65 -1.23
CA LYS A 146 11.70 4.83 -0.47
C LYS A 146 11.25 6.15 -1.12
N ARG A 147 11.28 6.24 -2.46
CA ARG A 147 10.95 7.43 -3.25
C ARG A 147 9.55 7.38 -3.88
N ALA A 148 8.69 6.42 -3.49
CA ALA A 148 7.38 6.19 -4.11
C ALA A 148 6.53 7.47 -4.23
N ALA A 149 6.47 8.31 -3.20
CA ALA A 149 5.76 9.58 -3.22
C ALA A 149 6.31 10.57 -4.26
N GLN A 150 7.64 10.60 -4.43
CA GLN A 150 8.28 11.46 -5.43
C GLN A 150 8.10 10.93 -6.86
N VAL A 151 8.08 9.61 -7.02
CA VAL A 151 7.72 8.96 -8.29
C VAL A 151 6.28 9.32 -8.67
N GLU A 152 5.35 9.19 -7.72
CA GLU A 152 3.94 9.56 -7.94
C GLU A 152 3.78 11.05 -8.27
N LEU A 153 4.58 11.92 -7.67
CA LEU A 153 4.60 13.34 -8.01
C LEU A 153 4.98 13.57 -9.49
N ILE A 154 5.97 12.82 -10.01
CA ILE A 154 6.36 12.90 -11.43
C ILE A 154 5.23 12.41 -12.33
N TYR A 155 4.66 11.23 -12.04
CA TYR A 155 3.62 10.60 -12.85
C TYR A 155 2.31 11.39 -12.82
N GLY A 156 1.86 11.79 -11.62
CA GLY A 156 0.59 12.47 -11.40
C GLY A 156 0.54 13.87 -12.04
N ARG A 157 1.70 14.55 -12.12
CA ARG A 157 1.82 15.88 -12.73
C ARG A 157 2.22 15.86 -14.20
N LEU A 158 2.47 14.70 -14.80
CA LEU A 158 2.77 14.62 -16.21
C LEU A 158 1.50 14.81 -17.05
N LEU A 159 1.34 16.01 -17.58
CA LEU A 159 0.20 16.44 -18.36
C LEU A 159 0.61 16.91 -19.76
N PRO A 160 -0.19 16.65 -20.80
CA PRO A 160 0.06 17.17 -22.14
C PRO A 160 0.18 18.69 -22.14
N LYS A 161 1.00 19.21 -23.05
CA LYS A 161 1.16 20.64 -23.26
C LYS A 161 -0.21 21.32 -23.44
N GLY A 162 -0.50 22.29 -22.58
CA GLY A 162 -1.74 23.08 -22.63
C GLY A 162 -2.97 22.41 -22.03
N TYR A 163 -2.88 21.15 -21.58
CA TYR A 163 -4.00 20.48 -20.91
C TYR A 163 -4.27 21.07 -19.52
N GLN A 164 -5.53 21.22 -19.19
CA GLN A 164 -6.01 21.60 -17.87
C GLN A 164 -6.87 20.47 -17.32
N ARG A 165 -6.51 19.95 -16.14
CA ARG A 165 -7.29 18.93 -15.46
C ARG A 165 -8.64 19.48 -15.01
N GLU A 166 -9.66 18.63 -14.99
CA GLU A 166 -10.95 18.95 -14.42
C GLU A 166 -10.81 19.42 -12.96
N SER A 167 -11.58 20.46 -12.60
CA SER A 167 -11.62 20.97 -11.24
C SER A 167 -13.06 21.19 -10.77
N PHE A 168 -13.30 20.83 -9.52
CA PHE A 168 -14.57 21.06 -8.82
C PHE A 168 -14.50 22.24 -7.85
N ALA A 169 -13.41 23.00 -7.85
CA ALA A 169 -13.25 24.20 -7.01
C ALA A 169 -14.42 25.17 -7.23
N GLY A 170 -15.06 25.57 -6.15
CA GLY A 170 -16.21 26.50 -6.20
C GLY A 170 -17.53 25.89 -6.68
N LYS A 171 -17.55 24.61 -7.11
CA LYS A 171 -18.80 23.92 -7.47
C LYS A 171 -19.54 23.44 -6.21
N GLN A 172 -20.86 23.47 -6.27
CA GLN A 172 -21.74 22.91 -5.24
C GLN A 172 -22.00 21.44 -5.54
N ALA A 173 -21.87 20.58 -4.53
CA ALA A 173 -22.23 19.17 -4.67
C ALA A 173 -23.74 19.01 -4.81
N HIS A 174 -24.16 18.19 -5.77
CA HIS A 174 -25.54 17.76 -5.90
C HIS A 174 -25.98 16.93 -4.69
N LYS A 175 -27.29 16.89 -4.45
CA LYS A 175 -27.85 15.97 -3.45
C LYS A 175 -27.74 14.53 -3.95
N LEU A 176 -27.42 13.64 -3.05
CA LEU A 176 -27.45 12.19 -3.27
C LEU A 176 -28.92 11.74 -3.20
N ASP A 177 -29.67 12.05 -4.27
CA ASP A 177 -31.03 11.57 -4.48
C ASP A 177 -31.04 10.09 -4.95
N ASP A 178 -32.23 9.50 -5.05
CA ASP A 178 -32.39 8.10 -5.44
C ASP A 178 -31.71 7.77 -6.78
N LYS A 179 -31.71 8.71 -7.74
CA LYS A 179 -31.08 8.53 -9.05
C LYS A 179 -29.54 8.46 -8.90
N ARG A 180 -28.94 9.33 -8.12
CA ARG A 180 -27.48 9.40 -7.91
C ARG A 180 -27.00 8.22 -7.05
N ILE A 181 -27.78 7.83 -6.05
CA ILE A 181 -27.53 6.62 -5.26
C ILE A 181 -27.60 5.38 -6.16
N ALA A 182 -28.60 5.28 -7.04
CA ALA A 182 -28.70 4.17 -7.99
C ALA A 182 -27.49 4.11 -8.96
N GLN A 183 -26.95 5.27 -9.39
CA GLN A 183 -25.73 5.32 -10.21
C GLN A 183 -24.51 4.76 -9.47
N LEU A 184 -24.32 5.16 -8.20
CA LEU A 184 -23.23 4.65 -7.35
C LEU A 184 -23.39 3.15 -7.09
N SER A 185 -24.60 2.70 -6.75
CA SER A 185 -24.92 1.29 -6.50
C SER A 185 -24.65 0.43 -7.74
N ALA A 186 -25.09 0.88 -8.91
CA ALA A 186 -24.85 0.18 -10.17
C ALA A 186 -23.37 0.15 -10.54
N PHE A 187 -22.62 1.20 -10.25
CA PHE A 187 -21.16 1.22 -10.42
C PHE A 187 -20.48 0.18 -9.52
N VAL A 188 -20.83 0.15 -8.24
CA VAL A 188 -20.26 -0.80 -7.26
C VAL A 188 -20.56 -2.25 -7.68
N GLU A 189 -21.80 -2.53 -8.09
CA GLU A 189 -22.20 -3.88 -8.51
C GLU A 189 -21.45 -4.32 -9.79
N ARG A 190 -21.27 -3.44 -10.77
CA ARG A 190 -20.45 -3.75 -11.96
C ARG A 190 -18.98 -3.97 -11.60
N GLY A 191 -18.37 -3.03 -10.86
CA GLY A 191 -16.95 -3.12 -10.49
C GLY A 191 -16.66 -4.35 -9.63
N ARG A 192 -17.55 -4.70 -8.69
CA ARG A 192 -17.49 -5.94 -7.92
C ARG A 192 -17.45 -7.17 -8.82
N ASN A 193 -18.35 -7.22 -9.81
CA ASN A 193 -18.43 -8.34 -10.75
C ASN A 193 -17.18 -8.43 -11.66
N GLU A 194 -16.72 -7.30 -12.19
CA GLU A 194 -15.51 -7.24 -13.06
C GLU A 194 -14.24 -7.68 -12.31
N LEU A 195 -14.12 -7.28 -11.05
CA LEU A 195 -13.01 -7.67 -10.17
C LEU A 195 -13.17 -9.06 -9.56
N GLY A 196 -14.33 -9.72 -9.72
CA GLY A 196 -14.61 -11.01 -9.11
C GLY A 196 -14.74 -10.96 -7.58
N VAL A 197 -14.98 -9.80 -6.99
CA VAL A 197 -15.15 -9.63 -5.54
C VAL A 197 -16.48 -10.23 -5.09
N PRO A 198 -16.51 -11.20 -4.15
CA PRO A 198 -17.76 -11.83 -3.71
C PRO A 198 -18.74 -10.86 -3.07
N GLY A 199 -18.27 -9.97 -2.20
CA GLY A 199 -19.13 -9.07 -1.43
C GLY A 199 -18.54 -7.68 -1.21
N VAL A 200 -19.42 -6.68 -1.22
CA VAL A 200 -19.08 -5.26 -0.95
C VAL A 200 -20.20 -4.67 -0.12
N SER A 201 -19.87 -3.90 0.91
CA SER A 201 -20.83 -3.02 1.60
C SER A 201 -20.42 -1.56 1.40
N ILE A 202 -21.39 -0.69 1.12
CA ILE A 202 -21.18 0.75 1.00
C ILE A 202 -22.11 1.55 1.89
N GLY A 203 -21.66 2.73 2.29
CA GLY A 203 -22.49 3.71 3.00
C GLY A 203 -22.25 5.12 2.50
N LEU A 204 -23.30 5.92 2.49
CA LEU A 204 -23.28 7.30 2.04
C LEU A 204 -23.96 8.18 3.09
N ILE A 205 -23.32 9.29 3.42
CA ILE A 205 -23.85 10.30 4.33
C ILE A 205 -23.81 11.67 3.65
N GLN A 206 -24.86 12.47 3.78
CA GLN A 206 -24.90 13.84 3.32
C GLN A 206 -25.72 14.69 4.28
N ASP A 207 -25.23 15.90 4.60
CA ASP A 207 -25.85 16.87 5.50
C ASP A 207 -26.22 16.26 6.87
N GLY A 208 -25.33 15.41 7.39
CA GLY A 208 -25.51 14.76 8.70
C GLY A 208 -26.51 13.60 8.71
N LYS A 209 -26.97 13.12 7.55
CA LYS A 209 -27.92 12.00 7.43
C LYS A 209 -27.32 10.88 6.60
N VAL A 210 -27.41 9.66 7.09
CA VAL A 210 -27.15 8.47 6.26
C VAL A 210 -28.26 8.39 5.22
N VAL A 211 -27.87 8.53 3.95
CA VAL A 211 -28.79 8.51 2.80
C VAL A 211 -28.83 7.15 2.12
N PHE A 212 -27.81 6.32 2.34
CA PHE A 212 -27.74 4.95 1.86
C PHE A 212 -26.76 4.13 2.71
N ALA A 213 -27.10 2.89 3.02
CA ALA A 213 -26.20 1.91 3.61
C ALA A 213 -26.72 0.50 3.30
N ASP A 214 -26.00 -0.26 2.48
CA ASP A 214 -26.38 -1.62 2.08
C ASP A 214 -25.15 -2.38 1.52
N GLY A 215 -25.32 -3.68 1.23
CA GLY A 215 -24.30 -4.54 0.63
C GLY A 215 -24.71 -5.11 -0.73
N PHE A 216 -23.74 -5.68 -1.44
CA PHE A 216 -23.89 -6.29 -2.76
C PHE A 216 -23.15 -7.61 -2.77
N GLY A 217 -23.64 -8.59 -3.54
CA GLY A 217 -23.04 -9.91 -3.65
C GLY A 217 -23.26 -10.77 -2.40
N VAL A 218 -22.24 -11.50 -1.96
CA VAL A 218 -22.31 -12.47 -0.85
C VAL A 218 -21.20 -12.26 0.18
N ARG A 219 -21.50 -12.54 1.45
CA ARG A 219 -20.51 -12.47 2.54
C ARG A 219 -19.45 -13.56 2.43
N GLU A 220 -19.84 -14.69 1.84
CA GLU A 220 -19.00 -15.87 1.73
C GLU A 220 -19.34 -16.62 0.44
N MET A 221 -18.30 -17.05 -0.30
CA MET A 221 -18.49 -17.89 -1.49
C MET A 221 -19.19 -19.18 -1.14
N GLY A 222 -20.11 -19.61 -2.03
CA GLY A 222 -20.92 -20.81 -1.80
C GLY A 222 -22.14 -20.58 -0.91
N SER A 223 -22.29 -19.41 -0.30
CA SER A 223 -23.51 -19.00 0.41
C SER A 223 -24.38 -18.07 -0.44
N ASN A 224 -25.65 -17.91 -0.04
CA ASN A 224 -26.56 -16.90 -0.61
C ASN A 224 -26.76 -15.72 0.34
N THR A 225 -25.94 -15.60 1.38
CA THR A 225 -26.12 -14.57 2.38
C THR A 225 -25.47 -13.27 1.90
N LYS A 226 -26.33 -12.28 1.62
CA LYS A 226 -25.92 -10.93 1.22
C LYS A 226 -25.25 -10.20 2.39
N PRO A 227 -24.16 -9.45 2.17
CA PRO A 227 -23.70 -8.50 3.16
C PRO A 227 -24.71 -7.35 3.31
N ASP A 228 -24.71 -6.69 4.44
CA ASP A 228 -25.51 -5.52 4.75
C ASP A 228 -24.66 -4.41 5.38
N ALA A 229 -25.31 -3.36 5.85
CA ALA A 229 -24.62 -2.23 6.48
C ALA A 229 -24.00 -2.56 7.86
N ASP A 230 -24.42 -3.66 8.49
CA ASP A 230 -23.93 -4.14 9.79
C ASP A 230 -22.94 -5.30 9.66
N THR A 231 -22.70 -5.77 8.43
CA THR A 231 -21.69 -6.82 8.17
C THR A 231 -20.30 -6.32 8.55
N LEU A 232 -19.59 -7.09 9.36
CA LEU A 232 -18.24 -6.78 9.82
C LEU A 232 -17.19 -7.19 8.80
N TYR A 233 -16.21 -6.30 8.61
CA TYR A 233 -14.98 -6.51 7.84
C TYR A 233 -13.79 -6.07 8.67
N ILE A 234 -12.60 -6.60 8.41
CA ILE A 234 -11.38 -5.95 8.90
C ILE A 234 -11.22 -4.64 8.11
N ILE A 235 -11.26 -3.50 8.81
CA ILE A 235 -11.11 -2.19 8.17
C ILE A 235 -9.64 -1.79 8.00
N ALA A 236 -8.73 -2.65 8.44
CA ALA A 236 -7.30 -2.51 8.27
C ALA A 236 -6.81 -1.11 8.65
N SER A 237 -6.00 -0.45 7.82
CA SER A 237 -5.37 0.84 8.13
C SER A 237 -6.35 2.00 8.37
N ASN A 238 -7.65 1.86 8.10
CA ASN A 238 -8.65 2.82 8.60
C ASN A 238 -8.64 2.91 10.14
N THR A 239 -8.14 1.88 10.82
CA THR A 239 -7.90 1.89 12.27
C THR A 239 -6.98 3.03 12.71
N LYS A 240 -6.00 3.44 11.88
CA LYS A 240 -5.07 4.53 12.19
C LYS A 240 -5.78 5.85 12.46
N ALA A 241 -6.81 6.15 11.69
CA ALA A 241 -7.60 7.35 11.89
C ALA A 241 -8.42 7.31 13.19
N LEU A 242 -8.93 6.12 13.57
CA LEU A 242 -9.59 5.91 14.87
C LEU A 242 -8.58 6.02 16.02
N THR A 243 -7.38 5.46 15.85
CA THR A 243 -6.27 5.57 16.82
C THR A 243 -5.88 7.04 17.04
N THR A 244 -5.74 7.82 15.96
CA THR A 244 -5.40 9.24 16.09
C THR A 244 -6.55 10.08 16.62
N LEU A 245 -7.80 9.66 16.46
CA LEU A 245 -8.94 10.28 17.14
C LEU A 245 -8.86 10.06 18.66
N MET A 246 -8.49 8.85 19.11
CA MET A 246 -8.24 8.56 20.52
C MET A 246 -7.11 9.46 21.07
N LEU A 247 -6.01 9.63 20.33
CA LEU A 247 -4.93 10.55 20.71
C LEU A 247 -5.43 12.00 20.76
N ALA A 248 -6.20 12.45 19.77
CA ALA A 248 -6.79 13.79 19.75
C ALA A 248 -7.70 14.03 20.96
N LYS A 249 -8.45 13.01 21.40
CA LYS A 249 -9.24 13.08 22.65
C LYS A 249 -8.36 13.28 23.87
N LEU A 250 -7.23 12.59 23.94
CA LEU A 250 -6.28 12.77 25.06
C LEU A 250 -5.60 14.14 25.03
N VAL A 251 -5.34 14.70 23.84
CA VAL A 251 -4.89 16.09 23.68
C VAL A 251 -5.97 17.06 24.15
N ASP A 252 -7.23 16.86 23.76
CA ASP A 252 -8.38 17.65 24.17
C ASP A 252 -8.62 17.60 25.71
N GLU A 253 -8.34 16.45 26.33
CA GLU A 253 -8.35 16.22 27.78
C GLU A 253 -7.13 16.85 28.49
N GLY A 254 -6.19 17.46 27.77
CA GLY A 254 -4.97 18.06 28.31
C GLY A 254 -3.95 17.07 28.88
N LYS A 255 -3.99 15.80 28.45
CA LYS A 255 -3.06 14.77 28.93
C LYS A 255 -1.65 14.96 28.37
N PHE A 256 -1.55 15.41 27.13
CA PHE A 256 -0.33 15.78 26.40
C PHE A 256 -0.68 16.69 25.23
N THR A 257 0.31 17.11 24.45
CA THR A 257 0.13 17.84 23.19
C THR A 257 0.69 17.04 22.02
N TRP A 258 0.33 17.40 20.81
CA TRP A 258 0.92 16.83 19.60
C TRP A 258 2.44 17.01 19.53
N GLN A 259 2.99 18.00 20.26
CA GLN A 259 4.41 18.32 20.32
C GLN A 259 5.13 17.63 21.49
N THR A 260 4.45 16.82 22.28
CA THR A 260 5.08 16.10 23.40
C THR A 260 6.03 15.03 22.87
N PRO A 261 7.29 14.95 23.36
CA PRO A 261 8.19 13.84 23.03
C PRO A 261 7.59 12.50 23.47
N VAL A 262 7.66 11.50 22.59
CA VAL A 262 7.07 10.17 22.85
C VAL A 262 7.71 9.51 24.07
N THR A 263 9.00 9.69 24.26
CA THR A 263 9.76 9.15 25.43
C THR A 263 9.25 9.66 26.77
N ASN A 264 8.52 10.81 26.81
CA ASN A 264 7.87 11.29 28.01
C ASN A 264 6.58 10.54 28.32
N LEU A 265 5.92 9.97 27.32
CA LEU A 265 4.67 9.22 27.47
C LEU A 265 4.91 7.72 27.61
N LEU A 266 5.91 7.21 26.89
CA LEU A 266 6.28 5.81 26.85
C LEU A 266 7.82 5.72 26.97
N PRO A 267 8.37 5.66 28.20
CA PRO A 267 9.84 5.66 28.43
C PRO A 267 10.57 4.47 27.77
N SER A 268 9.86 3.37 27.50
CA SER A 268 10.40 2.21 26.79
C SER A 268 10.53 2.41 25.28
N PHE A 269 9.92 3.48 24.72
CA PHE A 269 9.97 3.75 23.29
C PHE A 269 11.39 4.06 22.83
N LYS A 270 11.87 3.31 21.86
CA LYS A 270 13.14 3.55 21.16
C LYS A 270 13.05 3.06 19.71
N LEU A 271 13.87 3.63 18.87
CA LEU A 271 14.16 3.20 17.51
C LEU A 271 15.61 2.73 17.43
N GLY A 272 16.00 2.06 16.37
CA GLY A 272 17.37 1.63 16.13
C GLY A 272 18.40 2.78 16.08
N ASP A 273 17.91 4.01 15.94
CA ASP A 273 18.72 5.24 15.95
C ASP A 273 18.33 6.16 17.12
N ALA A 274 19.32 6.52 17.95
CA ALA A 274 19.09 7.32 19.14
C ALA A 274 18.73 8.79 18.83
N ASP A 275 19.31 9.38 17.78
CA ASP A 275 18.96 10.74 17.35
C ASP A 275 17.51 10.82 16.90
N THR A 276 17.10 9.92 16.04
CA THR A 276 15.69 9.82 15.58
C THR A 276 14.76 9.59 16.77
N THR A 277 15.11 8.67 17.69
CA THR A 277 14.30 8.40 18.89
C THR A 277 14.03 9.66 19.69
N SER A 278 15.07 10.48 19.91
CA SER A 278 14.97 11.70 20.72
C SER A 278 14.10 12.79 20.08
N ARG A 279 13.93 12.76 18.76
CA ARG A 279 13.20 13.76 17.96
C ARG A 279 11.73 13.41 17.73
N VAL A 280 11.32 12.17 18.00
CA VAL A 280 9.94 11.73 17.74
C VAL A 280 8.99 12.37 18.74
N LEU A 281 8.07 13.17 18.21
CA LEU A 281 6.92 13.73 18.94
C LEU A 281 5.68 12.87 18.67
N VAL A 282 4.63 13.01 19.48
CA VAL A 282 3.38 12.24 19.32
C VAL A 282 2.86 12.28 17.88
N LYS A 283 2.81 13.47 17.26
CA LYS A 283 2.37 13.62 15.86
C LYS A 283 3.23 12.83 14.86
N HIS A 284 4.48 12.57 15.17
CA HIS A 284 5.41 11.89 14.28
C HIS A 284 5.27 10.36 14.31
N LEU A 285 4.61 9.79 15.31
CA LEU A 285 4.37 8.34 15.35
C LEU A 285 3.51 7.84 14.19
N ILE A 286 2.68 8.72 13.62
CA ILE A 286 1.71 8.32 12.61
C ILE A 286 1.70 9.25 11.38
N CYS A 287 2.75 10.06 11.21
CA CYS A 287 2.91 10.94 10.06
C CYS A 287 3.52 10.28 8.84
N ALA A 288 4.05 9.06 8.97
CA ALA A 288 4.87 8.40 7.94
C ALA A 288 6.05 9.27 7.47
N CYS A 289 6.64 10.10 8.35
CA CYS A 289 7.65 11.11 8.03
C CYS A 289 8.93 11.01 8.85
N THR A 290 9.13 9.95 9.61
CA THR A 290 10.29 9.78 10.49
C THR A 290 11.52 9.19 9.81
N GLY A 291 11.38 8.75 8.57
CA GLY A 291 12.41 8.02 7.85
C GLY A 291 12.45 6.51 8.14
N MET A 292 11.57 6.03 9.02
CA MET A 292 11.43 4.61 9.32
C MET A 292 10.85 3.87 8.12
N PRO A 293 11.50 2.82 7.61
CA PRO A 293 11.01 2.08 6.45
C PRO A 293 9.74 1.27 6.78
N ARG A 294 9.07 0.83 5.74
CA ARG A 294 8.08 -0.24 5.85
C ARG A 294 8.82 -1.57 6.01
N GLN A 295 8.64 -2.23 7.15
CA GLN A 295 9.31 -3.48 7.47
C GLN A 295 8.25 -4.42 8.07
N ASP A 296 7.45 -5.01 7.17
CA ASP A 296 6.23 -5.74 7.57
C ASP A 296 6.47 -7.25 7.76
N TYR A 297 7.56 -7.84 7.25
CA TYR A 297 7.77 -9.29 7.34
C TYR A 297 8.00 -9.77 8.77
N GLU A 298 8.57 -8.94 9.65
CA GLU A 298 8.81 -9.28 11.03
C GLU A 298 7.51 -9.59 11.80
N TRP A 299 6.42 -8.90 11.50
CA TRP A 299 5.14 -9.17 12.15
C TRP A 299 4.21 -10.07 11.32
N LEU A 300 4.42 -10.20 10.01
CA LEU A 300 3.61 -11.08 9.16
C LEU A 300 3.98 -12.57 9.29
N LEU A 301 5.25 -12.88 9.52
CA LEU A 301 5.74 -14.25 9.51
C LEU A 301 5.92 -14.85 10.90
N GLN A 302 6.08 -14.03 11.94
CA GLN A 302 6.20 -14.49 13.32
C GLN A 302 5.39 -13.60 14.26
N PHE A 303 4.20 -14.02 14.62
CA PHE A 303 3.29 -13.23 15.45
C PHE A 303 2.70 -13.99 16.66
N GLN A 304 2.72 -15.33 16.67
CA GLN A 304 2.14 -16.11 17.76
C GLN A 304 2.92 -15.90 19.06
N GLY A 305 2.20 -15.49 20.11
CA GLY A 305 2.80 -15.18 21.40
C GLY A 305 3.53 -13.82 21.45
N VAL A 306 3.56 -13.07 20.34
CA VAL A 306 4.12 -11.71 20.33
C VAL A 306 3.15 -10.79 21.08
N THR A 307 3.71 -9.97 21.96
CA THR A 307 2.97 -8.96 22.73
C THR A 307 3.20 -7.56 22.15
N PRO A 308 2.34 -6.56 22.47
CA PRO A 308 2.60 -5.17 22.13
C PRO A 308 3.97 -4.65 22.58
N GLU A 309 4.46 -5.13 23.73
CA GLU A 309 5.79 -4.82 24.23
C GLU A 309 6.89 -5.43 23.36
N GLY A 310 6.67 -6.67 22.86
CA GLY A 310 7.56 -7.34 21.90
C GLY A 310 7.67 -6.56 20.59
N GLU A 311 6.55 -6.07 20.07
CA GLU A 311 6.52 -5.21 18.87
C GLU A 311 7.31 -3.91 19.06
N LEU A 312 7.20 -3.27 20.22
CA LEU A 312 8.02 -2.10 20.52
C LEU A 312 9.51 -2.44 20.63
N GLN A 313 9.86 -3.66 21.07
CA GLN A 313 11.26 -4.11 21.07
C GLN A 313 11.77 -4.30 19.65
N THR A 314 10.99 -4.94 18.78
CA THR A 314 11.30 -5.08 17.34
C THR A 314 11.46 -3.71 16.67
N LEU A 315 10.53 -2.78 16.89
CA LEU A 315 10.64 -1.40 16.40
C LEU A 315 11.96 -0.74 16.86
N GLY A 316 12.43 -1.06 18.07
CA GLY A 316 13.70 -0.59 18.62
C GLY A 316 14.95 -1.09 17.89
N THR A 317 14.84 -2.04 16.97
CA THR A 317 15.93 -2.55 16.12
C THR A 317 15.92 -1.96 14.71
N ILE A 318 14.81 -1.35 14.30
CA ILE A 318 14.63 -0.80 12.94
C ILE A 318 15.34 0.56 12.84
N HIS A 319 16.15 0.72 11.79
CA HIS A 319 16.89 1.95 11.51
C HIS A 319 16.21 2.78 10.42
N PRO A 320 16.23 4.13 10.53
CA PRO A 320 15.72 4.98 9.46
C PRO A 320 16.55 4.84 8.18
N THR A 321 15.88 4.80 7.02
CA THR A 321 16.52 4.72 5.69
C THR A 321 16.50 6.04 4.93
N SER A 322 15.84 7.07 5.49
CA SER A 322 15.90 8.46 5.03
C SER A 322 15.96 9.42 6.22
N LYS A 323 16.25 10.70 5.93
CA LYS A 323 16.29 11.73 6.97
C LYS A 323 14.90 12.01 7.51
N PHE A 324 14.83 12.36 8.78
CA PHE A 324 13.61 12.75 9.46
C PHE A 324 12.94 13.94 8.76
N GLY A 325 11.66 13.79 8.39
CA GLY A 325 10.86 14.81 7.71
C GLY A 325 11.11 14.95 6.19
N GLU A 326 12.00 14.12 5.61
CA GLU A 326 12.36 14.24 4.19
C GLU A 326 11.37 13.52 3.27
N LEU A 327 11.02 12.28 3.58
CA LEU A 327 10.26 11.41 2.70
C LEU A 327 9.05 10.80 3.40
N PHE A 328 8.05 10.48 2.62
CA PHE A 328 6.98 9.59 3.05
C PHE A 328 7.51 8.16 3.11
N GLN A 329 7.53 7.57 4.29
CA GLN A 329 7.80 6.15 4.51
C GLN A 329 6.78 5.60 5.52
N TYR A 330 5.91 4.72 5.04
CA TYR A 330 4.82 4.18 5.83
C TYR A 330 5.30 3.08 6.77
N SER A 331 5.03 3.20 8.07
CA SER A 331 5.42 2.21 9.08
C SER A 331 4.25 1.81 9.98
N ASN A 332 3.86 0.53 9.93
CA ASN A 332 2.81 -0.01 10.78
C ASN A 332 3.22 -0.07 12.24
N SER A 333 4.47 -0.44 12.54
CA SER A 333 5.00 -0.51 13.91
C SER A 333 5.04 0.87 14.58
N MET A 334 5.38 1.94 13.85
CA MET A 334 5.28 3.31 14.36
C MET A 334 3.84 3.70 14.68
N ALA A 335 2.88 3.35 13.81
CA ALA A 335 1.46 3.61 14.05
C ALA A 335 0.92 2.80 15.24
N ALA A 336 1.38 1.57 15.44
CA ALA A 336 1.05 0.78 16.63
C ALA A 336 1.58 1.43 17.90
N ALA A 337 2.83 1.91 17.89
CA ALA A 337 3.42 2.64 19.02
C ALA A 337 2.61 3.88 19.40
N ALA A 338 1.98 4.56 18.42
CA ALA A 338 1.08 5.70 18.70
C ALA A 338 -0.11 5.28 19.56
N GLY A 339 -0.77 4.18 19.19
CA GLY A 339 -1.90 3.65 19.97
C GLY A 339 -1.49 3.19 21.35
N PHE A 340 -0.35 2.50 21.48
CA PHE A 340 0.14 2.03 22.77
C PHE A 340 0.56 3.18 23.70
N ALA A 341 1.21 4.22 23.17
CA ALA A 341 1.53 5.42 23.96
C ALA A 341 0.26 6.10 24.49
N GLY A 342 -0.76 6.28 23.64
CA GLY A 342 -2.05 6.84 24.07
C GLY A 342 -2.78 5.96 25.08
N GLY A 343 -2.81 4.65 24.85
CA GLY A 343 -3.40 3.66 25.76
C GLY A 343 -2.74 3.70 27.14
N HIS A 344 -1.40 3.70 27.17
CA HIS A 344 -0.63 3.78 28.41
C HIS A 344 -0.92 5.06 29.21
N VAL A 345 -1.00 6.21 28.53
CA VAL A 345 -1.38 7.48 29.21
C VAL A 345 -2.80 7.42 29.76
N ALA A 346 -3.72 6.80 29.03
CA ALA A 346 -5.12 6.69 29.45
C ALA A 346 -5.32 5.72 30.63
N PHE A 347 -4.60 4.59 30.62
CA PHE A 347 -4.73 3.48 31.56
C PHE A 347 -3.36 2.91 31.96
N PRO A 348 -2.56 3.67 32.75
CA PRO A 348 -1.14 3.35 33.00
C PRO A 348 -0.91 2.08 33.87
N LYS A 349 -1.98 1.49 34.39
CA LYS A 349 -1.91 0.26 35.21
C LYS A 349 -2.21 -1.01 34.42
N LEU A 350 -2.66 -0.88 33.18
CA LEU A 350 -2.93 -2.00 32.29
C LEU A 350 -1.71 -2.26 31.39
N GLU A 351 -1.59 -3.50 30.90
CA GLU A 351 -0.66 -3.85 29.82
C GLU A 351 -0.99 -3.05 28.55
N LEU A 352 0.00 -2.78 27.70
CA LEU A 352 -0.13 -1.86 26.56
C LEU A 352 -1.33 -2.19 25.67
N GLY A 353 -1.53 -3.47 25.36
CA GLY A 353 -2.64 -3.90 24.52
C GLY A 353 -4.01 -3.65 25.17
N ALA A 354 -4.17 -4.09 26.41
CA ALA A 354 -5.41 -3.89 27.17
C ALA A 354 -5.67 -2.39 27.44
N ALA A 355 -4.62 -1.60 27.67
CA ALA A 355 -4.71 -0.16 27.84
C ALA A 355 -5.21 0.54 26.57
N TYR A 356 -4.69 0.13 25.41
CA TYR A 356 -5.15 0.64 24.12
C TYR A 356 -6.63 0.28 23.86
N ASP A 357 -7.01 -0.98 24.06
CA ASP A 357 -8.39 -1.44 23.85
C ASP A 357 -9.37 -0.67 24.75
N ALA A 358 -9.04 -0.49 26.03
CA ALA A 358 -9.83 0.28 26.96
C ALA A 358 -9.93 1.78 26.58
N ALA A 359 -8.82 2.35 26.07
CA ALA A 359 -8.81 3.73 25.60
C ALA A 359 -9.68 3.92 24.36
N MET A 360 -9.60 3.01 23.39
CA MET A 360 -10.44 3.02 22.21
C MET A 360 -11.91 2.83 22.54
N GLN A 361 -12.24 1.87 23.39
CA GLN A 361 -13.61 1.62 23.82
C GLN A 361 -14.23 2.85 24.47
N SER A 362 -13.56 3.41 25.48
CA SER A 362 -14.11 4.50 26.29
C SER A 362 -14.08 5.87 25.62
N ARG A 363 -13.16 6.12 24.67
CA ARG A 363 -12.97 7.43 24.05
C ARG A 363 -13.43 7.52 22.61
N VAL A 364 -13.56 6.38 21.91
CA VAL A 364 -13.94 6.35 20.49
C VAL A 364 -15.23 5.56 20.30
N PHE A 365 -15.23 4.26 20.61
CA PHE A 365 -16.34 3.38 20.22
C PHE A 365 -17.63 3.71 20.97
N ASP A 366 -17.60 3.78 22.31
CA ASP A 366 -18.79 4.06 23.12
C ASP A 366 -19.35 5.47 22.83
N PRO A 367 -18.54 6.56 22.86
CA PRO A 367 -19.08 7.90 22.62
C PRO A 367 -19.63 8.11 21.21
N LEU A 368 -19.06 7.45 20.19
CA LEU A 368 -19.57 7.51 18.82
C LEU A 368 -20.70 6.50 18.56
N GLY A 369 -20.98 5.60 19.50
CA GLY A 369 -21.97 4.53 19.34
C GLY A 369 -21.56 3.47 18.33
N MET A 370 -20.24 3.22 18.15
CA MET A 370 -19.68 2.19 17.24
C MET A 370 -19.73 0.81 17.92
N ALA A 371 -20.94 0.33 18.22
CA ALA A 371 -21.17 -0.82 19.11
C ALA A 371 -20.72 -2.18 18.51
N ALA A 372 -20.62 -2.27 17.19
CA ALA A 372 -20.17 -3.47 16.49
C ALA A 372 -18.65 -3.52 16.30
N THR A 373 -17.98 -2.36 16.37
CA THR A 373 -16.52 -2.24 16.17
C THR A 373 -15.74 -2.90 17.31
N THR A 374 -14.71 -3.67 16.98
CA THR A 374 -13.97 -4.46 17.96
C THR A 374 -12.58 -4.84 17.48
N PHE A 375 -11.64 -5.07 18.42
CA PHE A 375 -10.34 -5.71 18.17
C PHE A 375 -10.35 -7.21 18.50
N ASP A 376 -11.47 -7.71 19.03
CA ASP A 376 -11.65 -9.13 19.33
C ASP A 376 -12.09 -9.89 18.08
N PHE A 377 -11.16 -10.61 17.46
CA PHE A 377 -11.37 -11.39 16.25
C PHE A 377 -12.39 -12.52 16.48
N GLN A 378 -12.36 -13.20 17.62
CA GLN A 378 -13.32 -14.28 17.92
C GLN A 378 -14.73 -13.72 18.01
N ARG A 379 -14.89 -12.58 18.70
CA ARG A 379 -16.18 -11.88 18.78
C ARG A 379 -16.66 -11.45 17.39
N ALA A 380 -15.79 -10.91 16.54
CA ALA A 380 -16.15 -10.48 15.19
C ALA A 380 -16.60 -11.69 14.33
N LEU A 381 -15.80 -12.75 14.30
CA LEU A 381 -16.07 -13.97 13.53
C LEU A 381 -17.31 -14.74 14.00
N SER A 382 -17.74 -14.56 15.25
CA SER A 382 -18.99 -15.15 15.77
C SER A 382 -20.26 -14.38 15.38
N ARG A 383 -20.14 -13.23 14.72
CA ARG A 383 -21.24 -12.33 14.36
C ARG A 383 -21.47 -12.27 12.85
N ASN A 384 -22.31 -11.33 12.41
CA ASN A 384 -22.50 -10.99 11.02
C ASN A 384 -21.19 -10.42 10.44
N HIS A 385 -20.38 -11.25 9.81
CA HIS A 385 -19.11 -10.87 9.20
C HIS A 385 -19.01 -11.39 7.77
N ALA A 386 -18.13 -10.79 6.97
CA ALA A 386 -17.74 -11.27 5.67
C ALA A 386 -16.47 -12.13 5.77
N SER A 387 -16.42 -13.26 5.05
CA SER A 387 -15.21 -14.10 4.94
C SER A 387 -14.20 -13.49 3.98
N ALA A 388 -12.93 -13.70 4.23
CA ALA A 388 -11.82 -13.27 3.38
C ALA A 388 -11.71 -14.14 2.12
N HIS A 389 -11.47 -13.53 0.96
CA HIS A 389 -11.27 -14.24 -0.30
C HIS A 389 -10.07 -13.69 -1.07
N ALA A 390 -9.46 -14.55 -1.88
CA ALA A 390 -8.39 -14.17 -2.79
C ALA A 390 -8.40 -15.10 -4.02
N PRO A 391 -7.90 -14.68 -5.17
CA PRO A 391 -7.67 -15.58 -6.29
C PRO A 391 -6.62 -16.64 -5.93
N ASP A 392 -6.84 -17.87 -6.39
CA ASP A 392 -5.78 -18.88 -6.41
C ASP A 392 -4.75 -18.57 -7.51
N VAL A 393 -3.69 -19.34 -7.55
CA VAL A 393 -2.60 -19.18 -8.55
C VAL A 393 -3.07 -19.26 -10.02
N ASN A 394 -4.27 -19.75 -10.28
CA ASN A 394 -4.89 -19.80 -11.62
C ASN A 394 -5.94 -18.70 -11.84
N GLY A 395 -6.06 -17.77 -10.90
CA GLY A 395 -7.00 -16.65 -10.98
C GLY A 395 -8.43 -16.98 -10.56
N LYS A 396 -8.69 -18.17 -10.03
CA LYS A 396 -10.01 -18.53 -9.54
C LYS A 396 -10.19 -18.06 -8.09
N MET A 397 -11.25 -17.30 -7.82
CA MET A 397 -11.57 -16.85 -6.47
C MET A 397 -11.77 -18.03 -5.51
N ALA A 398 -11.17 -17.94 -4.33
CA ALA A 398 -11.20 -18.94 -3.27
C ALA A 398 -11.23 -18.28 -1.88
N HIS A 399 -11.44 -19.06 -0.81
CA HIS A 399 -11.22 -18.56 0.54
C HIS A 399 -9.74 -18.27 0.76
N ALA A 400 -9.44 -17.10 1.30
CA ALA A 400 -8.08 -16.71 1.64
C ALA A 400 -7.60 -17.37 2.94
N VAL A 401 -6.29 -17.47 3.11
CA VAL A 401 -5.64 -17.93 4.34
C VAL A 401 -5.88 -16.91 5.45
N MET A 402 -6.91 -17.13 6.28
CA MET A 402 -7.34 -16.18 7.32
C MET A 402 -6.29 -16.00 8.42
N GLU A 403 -5.49 -17.02 8.68
CA GLU A 403 -4.48 -17.07 9.74
C GLU A 403 -3.48 -15.92 9.65
N ILE A 404 -3.11 -15.50 8.44
CA ILE A 404 -2.20 -14.36 8.22
C ILE A 404 -2.78 -13.05 8.80
N ASN A 405 -4.10 -12.90 8.80
CA ASN A 405 -4.75 -11.71 9.36
C ASN A 405 -4.61 -11.61 10.89
N TYR A 406 -4.31 -12.72 11.58
CA TYR A 406 -4.03 -12.66 13.02
C TYR A 406 -2.72 -11.95 13.34
N ALA A 407 -1.82 -11.82 12.38
CA ALA A 407 -0.56 -11.09 12.51
C ALA A 407 -0.74 -9.63 12.94
N VAL A 408 -1.89 -9.02 12.65
CA VAL A 408 -2.16 -7.63 13.04
C VAL A 408 -2.56 -7.48 14.52
N ILE A 409 -2.87 -8.57 15.24
CA ILE A 409 -3.36 -8.51 16.63
C ILE A 409 -2.34 -7.84 17.57
N PRO A 410 -1.03 -8.18 17.54
CA PRO A 410 -0.02 -7.46 18.33
C PRO A 410 0.14 -5.99 17.91
N LEU A 411 -0.13 -5.66 16.64
CA LEU A 411 -0.04 -4.30 16.08
C LEU A 411 -1.42 -3.65 15.86
N ARG A 412 -2.47 -4.13 16.51
CA ARG A 412 -3.85 -3.71 16.22
C ARG A 412 -4.13 -2.21 16.16
N PRO A 413 -3.38 -1.30 16.82
CA PRO A 413 -3.57 0.12 16.61
C PRO A 413 -3.30 0.60 15.19
N ALA A 414 -2.50 -0.14 14.43
CA ALA A 414 -2.19 0.16 13.03
C ALA A 414 -3.25 -0.38 12.04
N GLY A 415 -4.00 -1.45 12.40
CA GLY A 415 -4.85 -2.08 11.39
C GLY A 415 -5.83 -3.15 11.86
N GLY A 416 -5.97 -3.40 13.17
CA GLY A 416 -6.67 -4.59 13.68
C GLY A 416 -8.17 -4.43 13.95
N ALA A 417 -8.80 -3.32 13.62
CA ALA A 417 -10.22 -3.14 13.89
C ALA A 417 -11.10 -3.90 12.89
N TRP A 418 -12.08 -4.63 13.43
CA TRP A 418 -13.27 -5.07 12.72
C TRP A 418 -14.35 -4.02 12.87
N SER A 419 -15.00 -3.65 11.79
CA SER A 419 -16.08 -2.66 11.81
C SER A 419 -17.08 -2.89 10.68
N SER A 420 -18.19 -2.17 10.73
CA SER A 420 -19.25 -2.18 9.72
C SER A 420 -19.41 -0.81 9.07
N VAL A 421 -20.11 -0.76 7.94
CA VAL A 421 -20.44 0.50 7.27
C VAL A 421 -21.16 1.45 8.23
N HIS A 422 -22.15 0.97 9.01
CA HIS A 422 -22.88 1.80 9.96
C HIS A 422 -21.95 2.44 11.00
N ASP A 423 -21.02 1.67 11.56
CA ASP A 423 -20.13 2.20 12.60
C ASP A 423 -19.10 3.18 12.02
N VAL A 424 -18.50 2.88 10.86
CA VAL A 424 -17.56 3.80 10.20
C VAL A 424 -18.26 5.09 9.77
N LEU A 425 -19.53 5.04 9.34
CA LEU A 425 -20.31 6.25 9.02
C LEU A 425 -20.52 7.17 10.23
N LYS A 426 -20.62 6.63 11.46
CA LYS A 426 -20.71 7.45 12.69
C LYS A 426 -19.41 8.22 12.92
N TYR A 427 -18.24 7.58 12.66
CA TYR A 427 -16.96 8.26 12.68
C TYR A 427 -16.89 9.36 11.60
N VAL A 428 -17.25 9.05 10.36
CA VAL A 428 -17.27 10.02 9.25
C VAL A 428 -18.23 11.20 9.55
N GLN A 429 -19.38 10.93 10.15
CA GLN A 429 -20.32 11.98 10.58
C GLN A 429 -19.71 12.92 11.62
N MET A 430 -19.02 12.38 12.61
CA MET A 430 -18.30 13.16 13.62
C MET A 430 -17.21 14.03 12.98
N GLU A 431 -16.49 13.50 12.00
CA GLU A 431 -15.47 14.23 11.24
C GLU A 431 -16.06 15.37 10.40
N LEU A 432 -17.19 15.14 9.73
CA LEU A 432 -17.91 16.15 8.94
C LEU A 432 -18.47 17.27 9.82
N SER A 433 -18.97 16.93 11.01
CA SER A 433 -19.50 17.90 11.99
C SER A 433 -18.43 18.54 12.86
N GLU A 434 -17.13 18.30 12.53
CA GLU A 434 -15.96 18.83 13.24
C GLU A 434 -16.06 18.63 14.77
N GLY A 435 -16.44 17.40 15.18
CA GLY A 435 -16.46 16.97 16.56
C GLY A 435 -17.77 17.26 17.33
N THR A 436 -18.87 17.57 16.64
CA THR A 436 -20.19 17.66 17.26
C THR A 436 -20.98 16.38 16.96
N LEU A 437 -21.58 15.78 17.98
CA LEU A 437 -22.42 14.59 17.83
C LEU A 437 -23.83 14.95 17.32
N PRO A 438 -24.61 13.98 16.82
CA PRO A 438 -25.98 14.23 16.34
C PRO A 438 -26.95 14.80 17.37
N ASP A 439 -26.69 14.56 18.67
CA ASP A 439 -27.48 15.12 19.79
C ASP A 439 -27.08 16.58 20.15
N GLY A 440 -26.15 17.17 19.37
CA GLY A 440 -25.66 18.54 19.56
C GLY A 440 -24.53 18.67 20.59
N LYS A 441 -24.15 17.60 21.28
CA LYS A 441 -23.04 17.65 22.22
C LYS A 441 -21.68 17.75 21.51
N ARG A 442 -20.80 18.58 22.08
CA ARG A 442 -19.41 18.64 21.70
C ARG A 442 -18.68 17.39 22.21
N TYR A 443 -18.24 16.53 21.31
CA TYR A 443 -17.45 15.34 21.63
C TYR A 443 -15.97 15.68 21.76
N ILE A 444 -15.44 16.50 20.86
CA ILE A 444 -14.04 16.92 20.83
C ILE A 444 -13.93 18.35 20.30
N SER A 445 -12.95 19.10 20.77
CA SER A 445 -12.64 20.43 20.25
C SER A 445 -12.11 20.35 18.80
N LYS A 446 -12.36 21.41 18.03
CA LYS A 446 -11.94 21.47 16.62
C LYS A 446 -10.42 21.40 16.44
N GLU A 447 -9.68 22.11 17.29
CA GLU A 447 -8.23 22.25 17.14
C GLU A 447 -7.51 20.90 17.18
N PRO A 448 -7.60 20.04 18.22
CA PRO A 448 -6.91 18.74 18.22
C PRO A 448 -7.47 17.77 17.15
N LEU A 449 -8.76 17.90 16.78
CA LEU A 449 -9.37 17.09 15.74
C LEU A 449 -8.78 17.42 14.37
N LEU A 450 -8.77 18.71 14.00
CA LEU A 450 -8.35 19.16 12.67
C LEU A 450 -6.83 19.12 12.47
N ALA A 451 -6.04 19.24 13.55
CA ALA A 451 -4.58 19.08 13.49
C ALA A 451 -4.15 17.74 12.85
N ARG A 452 -4.99 16.70 12.90
CA ARG A 452 -4.71 15.41 12.27
C ARG A 452 -4.69 15.46 10.74
N ARG A 453 -5.32 16.47 10.14
CA ARG A 453 -5.40 16.70 8.69
C ARG A 453 -4.31 17.63 8.18
N GLU A 454 -3.53 18.25 9.08
CA GLU A 454 -2.45 19.13 8.69
C GLU A 454 -1.38 18.35 7.94
N PRO A 455 -0.87 18.87 6.80
CA PRO A 455 0.17 18.23 6.01
C PRO A 455 1.42 17.97 6.87
N GLN A 456 1.83 16.70 6.95
CA GLN A 456 3.10 16.31 7.58
C GLN A 456 4.14 15.95 6.52
N VAL A 457 3.72 15.30 5.42
CA VAL A 457 4.58 14.92 4.30
C VAL A 457 3.74 14.80 3.02
N SER A 458 4.33 15.13 1.87
CA SER A 458 3.70 14.91 0.56
C SER A 458 3.75 13.43 0.20
N ILE A 459 2.67 12.91 -0.40
CA ILE A 459 2.58 11.53 -0.90
C ILE A 459 2.29 11.45 -2.41
N GLY A 460 2.36 12.57 -3.09
CA GLY A 460 2.15 12.67 -4.54
C GLY A 460 1.65 14.04 -4.95
N GLU A 461 1.01 14.09 -6.12
CA GLU A 461 0.45 15.30 -6.66
C GLU A 461 -0.77 15.78 -5.87
N ASP A 462 -0.66 16.97 -5.25
CA ASP A 462 -1.73 17.60 -4.46
C ASP A 462 -2.32 16.68 -3.38
N VAL A 463 -1.55 15.67 -2.95
CA VAL A 463 -1.91 14.75 -1.89
C VAL A 463 -0.89 14.81 -0.77
N THR A 464 -1.37 14.99 0.45
CA THR A 464 -0.54 15.01 1.65
C THR A 464 -1.01 13.99 2.67
N TYR A 465 -0.07 13.51 3.47
CA TYR A 465 -0.37 12.65 4.62
C TYR A 465 -0.28 13.48 5.90
N GLY A 466 -1.31 13.39 6.71
CA GLY A 466 -1.37 13.97 8.03
C GLY A 466 -1.07 12.93 9.11
N MET A 467 -1.91 12.82 10.12
CA MET A 467 -1.80 11.80 11.17
C MET A 467 -2.82 10.67 10.94
N GLY A 468 -2.46 9.71 10.08
CA GLY A 468 -3.32 8.58 9.68
C GLY A 468 -4.49 8.99 8.77
N LEU A 469 -4.33 10.09 8.04
CA LEU A 469 -5.30 10.64 7.10
C LEU A 469 -4.58 11.16 5.86
N GLU A 470 -5.13 10.87 4.69
CA GLU A 470 -4.73 11.44 3.42
C GLU A 470 -5.64 12.61 3.07
N VAL A 471 -5.06 13.71 2.61
CA VAL A 471 -5.78 14.89 2.12
C VAL A 471 -5.47 15.04 0.63
N ASP A 472 -6.40 14.62 -0.21
CA ASP A 472 -6.32 14.69 -1.67
C ASP A 472 -7.04 15.94 -2.18
N SER A 473 -6.31 16.84 -2.83
CA SER A 473 -6.83 18.07 -3.43
C SER A 473 -6.71 18.09 -4.96
N LYS A 474 -6.46 16.94 -5.57
CA LYS A 474 -6.20 16.77 -7.01
C LYS A 474 -7.24 17.42 -7.92
N TYR A 475 -8.50 17.42 -7.52
CA TYR A 475 -9.61 18.01 -8.27
C TYR A 475 -10.07 19.38 -7.74
N GLY A 476 -9.20 20.08 -7.00
CA GLY A 476 -9.44 21.44 -6.51
C GLY A 476 -10.35 21.54 -5.29
N ILE A 477 -10.76 20.40 -4.71
CA ILE A 477 -11.51 20.32 -3.45
C ILE A 477 -10.83 19.28 -2.53
N PRO A 478 -10.77 19.52 -1.22
CA PRO A 478 -10.20 18.54 -0.30
C PRO A 478 -11.12 17.33 -0.15
N VAL A 479 -10.61 16.17 -0.48
CA VAL A 479 -11.16 14.86 -0.16
C VAL A 479 -10.27 14.24 0.90
N ILE A 480 -10.82 13.98 2.08
CA ILE A 480 -10.07 13.34 3.16
C ILE A 480 -10.45 11.87 3.16
N HIS A 481 -9.46 11.00 3.24
CA HIS A 481 -9.69 9.56 3.22
C HIS A 481 -8.53 8.80 3.85
N HIS A 482 -8.73 7.51 4.02
CA HIS A 482 -7.65 6.55 4.24
C HIS A 482 -8.11 5.18 3.75
N GLY A 483 -7.26 4.51 2.99
CA GLY A 483 -7.47 3.13 2.58
C GLY A 483 -7.02 2.13 3.64
N GLY A 484 -7.59 0.93 3.61
CA GLY A 484 -7.18 -0.18 4.46
C GLY A 484 -6.99 -1.46 3.64
N ASP A 485 -5.90 -2.19 3.91
CA ASP A 485 -5.53 -3.42 3.21
C ASP A 485 -5.13 -4.49 4.22
N MET A 486 -5.86 -5.61 4.21
CA MET A 486 -5.54 -6.88 4.86
C MET A 486 -5.91 -8.01 3.90
N ILE A 487 -5.38 -9.21 4.13
CA ILE A 487 -5.64 -10.37 3.28
C ILE A 487 -7.15 -10.58 3.12
N GLY A 488 -7.63 -10.45 1.89
CA GLY A 488 -9.05 -10.60 1.55
C GLY A 488 -9.98 -9.50 2.04
N TYR A 489 -9.47 -8.39 2.59
CA TYR A 489 -10.26 -7.25 3.03
C TYR A 489 -9.65 -5.94 2.59
N HIS A 490 -10.46 -5.10 1.93
CA HIS A 490 -10.07 -3.74 1.58
C HIS A 490 -11.17 -2.76 1.94
N SER A 491 -10.78 -1.61 2.43
CA SER A 491 -11.69 -0.60 2.94
C SER A 491 -11.27 0.79 2.50
N ASP A 492 -12.21 1.71 2.41
CA ASP A 492 -11.94 3.14 2.29
C ASP A 492 -13.04 3.91 3.04
N MET A 493 -12.65 4.91 3.80
CA MET A 493 -13.54 5.90 4.38
C MET A 493 -13.17 7.28 3.82
N ILE A 494 -14.18 8.01 3.36
CA ILE A 494 -14.02 9.18 2.51
C ILE A 494 -14.93 10.28 3.04
N TRP A 495 -14.44 11.52 3.11
CA TRP A 495 -15.35 12.66 3.32
C TRP A 495 -14.84 13.93 2.63
N LEU A 496 -15.80 14.74 2.22
CA LEU A 496 -15.64 16.04 1.60
C LEU A 496 -16.13 17.11 2.59
N PRO A 497 -15.25 17.70 3.41
CA PRO A 497 -15.67 18.60 4.48
C PRO A 497 -16.45 19.81 3.97
N GLN A 498 -16.03 20.38 2.84
CA GLN A 498 -16.66 21.57 2.22
C GLN A 498 -18.06 21.32 1.68
N ASN A 499 -18.40 20.04 1.40
CA ASN A 499 -19.65 19.64 0.77
C ASN A 499 -20.57 18.85 1.71
N ASN A 500 -20.11 18.59 2.94
CA ASN A 500 -20.81 17.81 3.96
C ASN A 500 -21.29 16.45 3.44
N VAL A 501 -20.42 15.75 2.69
CA VAL A 501 -20.65 14.42 2.12
C VAL A 501 -19.58 13.46 2.63
N GLY A 502 -19.98 12.24 2.94
CA GLY A 502 -19.08 11.16 3.25
C GLY A 502 -19.51 9.84 2.63
N ALA A 503 -18.56 8.93 2.48
CA ALA A 503 -18.78 7.58 1.95
C ALA A 503 -17.86 6.58 2.63
N VAL A 504 -18.30 5.33 2.66
CA VAL A 504 -17.55 4.17 3.14
C VAL A 504 -17.72 3.06 2.12
N ILE A 505 -16.63 2.32 1.82
CA ILE A 505 -16.67 1.09 1.03
C ILE A 505 -15.83 0.03 1.72
N LEU A 506 -16.40 -1.18 1.89
CA LEU A 506 -15.76 -2.34 2.50
C LEU A 506 -15.91 -3.54 1.55
N THR A 507 -14.84 -4.25 1.26
CA THR A 507 -14.83 -5.40 0.34
C THR A 507 -14.24 -6.63 1.02
N ASN A 508 -14.59 -7.84 0.55
CA ASN A 508 -14.16 -9.10 1.12
C ASN A 508 -13.30 -9.96 0.17
N ALA A 509 -12.53 -9.34 -0.70
CA ALA A 509 -11.56 -10.05 -1.54
C ALA A 509 -10.40 -9.17 -1.97
N ASP A 510 -9.22 -9.78 -2.21
CA ASP A 510 -7.98 -9.06 -2.56
C ASP A 510 -8.13 -8.13 -3.78
N PRO A 511 -8.80 -8.48 -4.91
CA PRO A 511 -8.99 -7.51 -5.99
C PRO A 511 -9.81 -6.26 -5.61
N GLY A 512 -10.45 -6.25 -4.44
CA GLY A 512 -11.25 -5.14 -3.94
C GLY A 512 -10.48 -3.83 -3.75
N TRP A 513 -9.15 -3.88 -3.57
CA TRP A 513 -8.31 -2.68 -3.53
C TRP A 513 -8.45 -1.83 -4.80
N ALA A 514 -8.63 -2.48 -5.94
CA ALA A 514 -8.74 -1.81 -7.24
C ALA A 514 -10.06 -1.05 -7.42
N LEU A 515 -11.08 -1.31 -6.59
CA LEU A 515 -12.37 -0.63 -6.62
C LEU A 515 -12.35 0.73 -5.88
N ARG A 516 -11.49 0.92 -4.89
CA ARG A 516 -11.50 2.09 -3.99
C ARG A 516 -11.28 3.42 -4.72
N GLY A 517 -10.19 3.51 -5.50
CA GLY A 517 -9.87 4.72 -6.27
C GLY A 517 -10.97 5.09 -7.27
N PRO A 518 -11.42 4.16 -8.14
CA PRO A 518 -12.57 4.39 -9.02
C PRO A 518 -13.86 4.74 -8.27
N PHE A 519 -14.12 4.18 -7.08
CA PHE A 519 -15.29 4.55 -6.27
C PHE A 519 -15.22 6.02 -5.80
N ARG A 520 -14.04 6.49 -5.32
CA ARG A 520 -13.84 7.92 -5.00
C ARG A 520 -14.07 8.80 -6.22
N ARG A 521 -13.52 8.42 -7.37
CA ARG A 521 -13.76 9.16 -8.63
C ARG A 521 -15.24 9.16 -9.01
N LYS A 522 -15.93 8.03 -8.91
CA LYS A 522 -17.37 7.92 -9.19
C LYS A 522 -18.21 8.80 -8.27
N LEU A 523 -17.85 8.86 -7.00
CA LEU A 523 -18.51 9.77 -6.05
C LEU A 523 -18.39 11.23 -6.51
N LEU A 524 -17.21 11.67 -6.94
CA LEU A 524 -17.01 13.02 -7.47
C LEU A 524 -17.76 13.26 -8.78
N GLU A 525 -17.77 12.29 -9.70
CA GLU A 525 -18.56 12.36 -10.94
C GLU A 525 -20.04 12.58 -10.65
N VAL A 526 -20.58 11.83 -9.71
CA VAL A 526 -22.01 11.90 -9.33
C VAL A 526 -22.33 13.21 -8.60
N LEU A 527 -21.44 13.69 -7.74
CA LEU A 527 -21.66 14.91 -6.97
C LEU A 527 -21.52 16.19 -7.79
N PHE A 528 -20.69 16.21 -8.84
CA PHE A 528 -20.33 17.43 -9.55
C PHE A 528 -20.58 17.36 -11.06
N ASP A 529 -21.27 16.32 -11.53
CA ASP A 529 -21.45 16.02 -12.96
C ASP A 529 -20.11 16.03 -13.69
N GLY A 530 -19.12 15.32 -13.08
CA GLY A 530 -17.75 15.22 -13.60
C GLY A 530 -17.65 14.32 -14.83
N HIS A 531 -16.50 14.37 -15.51
CA HIS A 531 -16.23 13.51 -16.66
C HIS A 531 -16.28 12.03 -16.24
N PRO A 532 -16.98 11.17 -17.00
CA PRO A 532 -17.22 9.77 -16.64
C PRO A 532 -15.97 8.90 -16.91
N GLU A 533 -15.06 8.81 -15.96
CA GLU A 533 -13.80 8.06 -16.05
C GLU A 533 -13.82 6.76 -15.23
N ALA A 534 -14.58 6.74 -14.12
CA ALA A 534 -14.49 5.68 -13.11
C ALA A 534 -14.87 4.29 -13.63
N ASP A 535 -15.90 4.20 -14.49
CA ASP A 535 -16.35 2.91 -15.05
C ASP A 535 -15.28 2.28 -15.96
N ALA A 536 -14.63 3.07 -16.79
CA ALA A 536 -13.55 2.59 -17.65
C ALA A 536 -12.28 2.26 -16.84
N ASP A 537 -11.99 3.04 -15.78
CA ASP A 537 -10.82 2.82 -14.91
C ASP A 537 -10.96 1.49 -14.15
N VAL A 538 -12.12 1.18 -13.55
CA VAL A 538 -12.30 -0.09 -12.82
C VAL A 538 -12.23 -1.30 -13.76
N ALA A 539 -12.80 -1.21 -14.96
CA ALA A 539 -12.72 -2.28 -15.96
C ALA A 539 -11.27 -2.56 -16.40
N ALA A 540 -10.49 -1.50 -16.66
CA ALA A 540 -9.09 -1.63 -17.03
C ALA A 540 -8.25 -2.22 -15.88
N ARG A 541 -8.48 -1.80 -14.63
CA ARG A 541 -7.80 -2.35 -13.45
C ARG A 541 -8.11 -3.83 -13.24
N ALA A 542 -9.37 -4.23 -13.40
CA ALA A 542 -9.78 -5.62 -13.33
C ALA A 542 -9.06 -6.47 -14.39
N LYS A 543 -9.06 -6.00 -15.63
CA LYS A 543 -8.36 -6.67 -16.73
C LYS A 543 -6.87 -6.79 -16.44
N SER A 544 -6.22 -5.68 -16.08
CA SER A 544 -4.77 -5.64 -15.77
C SER A 544 -4.41 -6.59 -14.63
N PHE A 545 -5.20 -6.64 -13.56
CA PHE A 545 -4.98 -7.52 -12.42
C PHE A 545 -4.93 -9.00 -12.85
N TYR A 546 -5.91 -9.48 -13.61
CA TYR A 546 -5.95 -10.86 -14.05
C TYR A 546 -4.94 -11.19 -15.16
N GLU A 547 -4.62 -10.24 -16.03
CA GLU A 547 -3.54 -10.40 -17.03
C GLU A 547 -2.16 -10.51 -16.36
N GLN A 548 -1.90 -9.70 -15.31
CA GLN A 548 -0.69 -9.77 -14.51
C GLN A 548 -0.59 -11.14 -13.80
N LEU A 549 -1.66 -11.55 -13.12
CA LEU A 549 -1.72 -12.84 -12.43
C LEU A 549 -1.47 -14.02 -13.41
N ALA A 550 -2.09 -13.97 -14.60
CA ALA A 550 -1.87 -14.98 -15.64
C ALA A 550 -0.44 -14.97 -16.21
N ALA A 551 0.20 -13.80 -16.28
CA ALA A 551 1.60 -13.68 -16.70
C ALA A 551 2.53 -14.27 -15.62
N ASP A 552 2.29 -13.97 -14.36
CA ASP A 552 3.05 -14.55 -13.24
C ASP A 552 2.90 -16.06 -13.17
N ARG A 553 1.67 -16.57 -13.36
CA ARG A 553 1.40 -18.01 -13.40
C ARG A 553 2.24 -18.77 -14.45
N LYS A 554 2.51 -18.16 -15.60
CA LYS A 554 3.33 -18.76 -16.67
C LYS A 554 4.78 -18.95 -16.28
N LEU A 555 5.29 -18.20 -15.33
CA LEU A 555 6.66 -18.27 -14.82
C LEU A 555 6.83 -19.37 -13.77
N LEU A 556 5.74 -19.95 -13.28
CA LEU A 556 5.71 -20.90 -12.17
C LEU A 556 5.52 -22.35 -12.66
N THR A 557 6.27 -23.28 -12.07
CA THR A 557 5.98 -24.71 -12.11
C THR A 557 5.13 -25.08 -10.88
N VAL A 558 3.88 -25.49 -11.12
CA VAL A 558 2.89 -25.79 -10.10
C VAL A 558 2.32 -27.20 -10.33
N PRO A 559 2.41 -28.11 -9.35
CA PRO A 559 3.17 -28.01 -8.09
C PRO A 559 4.67 -27.82 -8.36
N ALA A 560 5.44 -27.45 -7.33
CA ALA A 560 6.89 -27.26 -7.46
C ALA A 560 7.56 -28.49 -8.09
N ASP A 561 8.51 -28.26 -9.01
CA ASP A 561 9.24 -29.37 -9.67
C ASP A 561 9.90 -30.27 -8.62
N PRO A 562 9.73 -31.60 -8.70
CA PRO A 562 10.27 -32.52 -7.71
C PRO A 562 11.80 -32.47 -7.57
N ALA A 563 12.53 -32.22 -8.67
CA ALA A 563 14.00 -32.11 -8.63
C ALA A 563 14.44 -30.79 -7.99
N ASP A 564 13.69 -29.72 -8.17
CA ASP A 564 13.92 -28.46 -7.47
C ASP A 564 13.55 -28.58 -5.99
N ALA A 565 12.38 -29.14 -5.72
CA ALA A 565 11.95 -29.38 -4.34
C ALA A 565 12.95 -30.24 -3.56
N ALA A 566 13.58 -31.25 -4.18
CA ALA A 566 14.59 -32.09 -3.54
C ALA A 566 15.85 -31.33 -3.08
N LYS A 567 16.06 -30.10 -3.56
CA LYS A 567 17.16 -29.23 -3.11
C LYS A 567 16.88 -28.57 -1.76
N LEU A 568 15.62 -28.55 -1.32
CA LEU A 568 15.22 -27.97 -0.04
C LEU A 568 15.51 -28.95 1.12
N THR A 569 16.02 -28.43 2.23
CA THR A 569 16.13 -29.15 3.50
C THR A 569 14.81 -29.09 4.28
N ALA A 570 14.69 -29.93 5.32
CA ALA A 570 13.46 -30.00 6.09
C ALA A 570 13.20 -28.75 6.96
N HIS A 571 14.26 -28.09 7.44
CA HIS A 571 14.12 -27.00 8.42
C HIS A 571 15.07 -25.84 8.09
N TYR A 572 14.52 -24.63 8.14
CA TYR A 572 15.24 -23.38 8.01
C TYR A 572 14.89 -22.45 9.17
N ALA A 573 15.79 -21.52 9.53
CA ALA A 573 15.53 -20.51 10.55
C ALA A 573 16.17 -19.16 10.19
N ASN A 574 15.49 -18.10 10.59
CA ASN A 574 15.97 -16.73 10.59
C ASN A 574 15.64 -16.11 11.94
N ASP A 575 16.56 -15.34 12.52
CA ASP A 575 16.40 -14.79 13.87
C ASP A 575 15.26 -13.77 13.98
N ALA A 576 14.93 -13.06 12.89
CA ALA A 576 13.88 -12.04 12.86
C ALA A 576 12.53 -12.60 12.38
N LEU A 577 12.53 -13.63 11.52
CA LEU A 577 11.34 -14.12 10.83
C LEU A 577 10.91 -15.54 11.26
N GLY A 578 11.60 -16.13 12.25
CA GLY A 578 11.26 -17.46 12.77
C GLY A 578 11.73 -18.61 11.89
N GLU A 579 10.94 -19.67 11.86
CA GLU A 579 11.32 -20.96 11.27
C GLU A 579 10.42 -21.31 10.08
N ILE A 580 10.95 -22.10 9.17
CA ILE A 580 10.21 -22.69 8.05
C ILE A 580 10.42 -24.19 8.08
N ASP A 581 9.33 -24.95 8.25
CA ASP A 581 9.31 -26.38 8.04
C ASP A 581 8.87 -26.71 6.62
N VAL A 582 9.69 -27.47 5.89
CA VAL A 582 9.38 -27.90 4.53
C VAL A 582 8.70 -29.25 4.56
N ILE A 583 7.42 -29.27 4.25
CA ILE A 583 6.57 -30.46 4.29
C ILE A 583 6.38 -31.00 2.87
N ARG A 584 6.50 -32.32 2.70
CA ARG A 584 6.15 -33.04 1.46
C ARG A 584 4.79 -33.70 1.65
N ASP A 585 3.80 -33.28 0.86
CA ASP A 585 2.45 -33.86 0.86
C ASP A 585 2.08 -34.33 -0.56
N GLY A 586 2.33 -35.57 -0.84
CA GLY A 586 2.18 -36.14 -2.18
C GLY A 586 3.09 -35.42 -3.20
N ALA A 587 2.48 -34.80 -4.21
CA ALA A 587 3.18 -34.00 -5.21
C ALA A 587 3.45 -32.55 -4.76
N LYS A 588 2.85 -32.12 -3.65
CA LYS A 588 2.95 -30.74 -3.16
C LYS A 588 4.15 -30.55 -2.24
N THR A 589 4.70 -29.36 -2.27
CA THR A 589 5.66 -28.84 -1.29
C THR A 589 5.00 -27.70 -0.54
N LEU A 590 5.00 -27.78 0.78
CA LEU A 590 4.42 -26.77 1.65
C LEU A 590 5.55 -26.13 2.47
N PHE A 591 5.45 -24.84 2.68
CA PHE A 591 6.18 -24.11 3.71
C PHE A 591 5.23 -23.88 4.89
N ASP A 592 5.66 -24.34 6.07
CA ASP A 592 4.97 -24.17 7.34
C ASP A 592 5.77 -23.19 8.19
N PHE A 593 5.17 -22.04 8.47
CA PHE A 593 5.77 -20.97 9.27
C PHE A 593 5.40 -21.09 10.76
N GLY A 594 4.70 -22.17 11.14
CA GLY A 594 4.14 -22.35 12.48
C GLY A 594 2.78 -21.68 12.65
N GLU A 595 2.65 -20.44 12.27
CA GLU A 595 1.41 -19.63 12.33
C GLU A 595 0.45 -19.95 11.19
N TRP A 596 0.97 -20.20 10.02
CA TRP A 596 0.23 -20.51 8.80
C TRP A 596 1.05 -21.36 7.84
N LYS A 597 0.36 -22.00 6.88
CA LYS A 597 0.98 -22.87 5.88
C LYS A 597 0.56 -22.47 4.49
N THR A 598 1.46 -22.67 3.54
CA THR A 598 1.19 -22.39 2.13
C THR A 598 1.85 -23.42 1.23
N GLU A 599 1.19 -23.75 0.11
CA GLU A 599 1.83 -24.46 -0.98
C GLU A 599 2.82 -23.53 -1.68
N VAL A 600 3.93 -24.06 -2.18
CA VAL A 600 4.92 -23.32 -2.96
C VAL A 600 5.06 -23.88 -4.37
N ALA A 601 5.27 -22.97 -5.33
CA ALA A 601 5.67 -23.26 -6.69
C ALA A 601 7.17 -23.03 -6.87
N SER A 602 7.82 -23.69 -7.83
CA SER A 602 9.20 -23.37 -8.21
C SER A 602 9.26 -22.45 -9.43
N ARG A 603 10.30 -21.62 -9.50
CA ARG A 603 10.59 -20.72 -10.62
C ARG A 603 12.08 -20.68 -10.92
N HIS A 604 12.44 -20.91 -12.19
CA HIS A 604 13.78 -20.65 -12.71
C HIS A 604 13.86 -19.22 -13.23
N ASN A 605 14.73 -18.41 -12.66
CA ASN A 605 14.90 -17.02 -13.00
C ASN A 605 15.84 -16.82 -14.21
N PRO A 606 15.75 -15.69 -14.95
CA PRO A 606 16.61 -15.41 -16.09
C PRO A 606 18.12 -15.41 -15.78
N ASP A 607 18.52 -15.12 -14.54
CA ASP A 607 19.91 -15.17 -14.07
C ASP A 607 20.39 -16.59 -13.68
N GLY A 608 19.53 -17.60 -13.84
CA GLY A 608 19.80 -18.99 -13.48
C GLY A 608 19.55 -19.32 -12.00
N SER A 609 19.12 -18.37 -11.18
CA SER A 609 18.70 -18.64 -9.80
C SER A 609 17.37 -19.41 -9.73
N LEU A 610 17.18 -20.15 -8.64
CA LEU A 610 15.95 -20.87 -8.34
C LEU A 610 15.23 -20.15 -7.22
N SER A 611 13.91 -19.95 -7.38
CA SER A 611 13.04 -19.44 -6.34
C SER A 611 11.88 -20.40 -6.05
N PHE A 612 11.40 -20.36 -4.80
CA PHE A 612 10.11 -20.91 -4.40
C PHE A 612 9.18 -19.76 -4.02
N LEU A 613 8.00 -19.76 -4.61
CA LEU A 613 6.98 -18.73 -4.34
C LEU A 613 5.78 -19.37 -3.65
N THR A 614 5.29 -18.71 -2.61
CA THR A 614 4.03 -19.10 -1.97
C THR A 614 2.87 -18.86 -2.93
N ILE A 615 1.87 -19.77 -2.94
CA ILE A 615 0.78 -19.75 -3.93
C ILE A 615 -0.61 -19.99 -3.35
N SER A 616 -0.76 -20.14 -2.02
CA SER A 616 -2.07 -20.27 -1.42
C SER A 616 -2.84 -18.96 -1.46
N PRO A 617 -4.16 -18.95 -1.71
CA PRO A 617 -4.96 -17.72 -1.84
C PRO A 617 -4.78 -16.76 -0.66
N GLY A 618 -4.35 -15.53 -0.93
CA GLY A 618 -4.06 -14.50 0.08
C GLY A 618 -2.76 -14.71 0.87
N GLY A 619 -2.12 -15.86 0.75
CA GLY A 619 -0.78 -16.13 1.28
C GLY A 619 0.25 -16.31 0.17
N ASP A 620 -0.04 -15.81 -1.03
CA ASP A 620 0.81 -15.87 -2.21
C ASP A 620 1.80 -14.70 -2.29
N GLY A 621 2.81 -14.86 -3.14
CA GLY A 621 3.73 -13.77 -3.50
C GLY A 621 5.00 -13.66 -2.67
N PHE A 622 5.18 -14.42 -1.59
CA PHE A 622 6.47 -14.46 -0.88
C PHE A 622 7.46 -15.28 -1.71
N GLU A 623 8.53 -14.64 -2.19
CA GLU A 623 9.56 -15.27 -3.01
C GLU A 623 10.80 -15.62 -2.20
N PHE A 624 11.07 -16.90 -2.06
CA PHE A 624 12.25 -17.47 -1.40
C PHE A 624 13.28 -17.91 -2.43
N ILE A 625 14.38 -17.18 -2.55
CA ILE A 625 15.47 -17.46 -3.48
C ILE A 625 16.39 -18.49 -2.84
N VAL A 626 16.72 -19.55 -3.56
CA VAL A 626 17.70 -20.54 -3.10
C VAL A 626 19.10 -19.95 -3.21
N GLY A 627 19.77 -19.77 -2.07
CA GLY A 627 21.12 -19.22 -2.02
C GLY A 627 22.18 -20.17 -2.58
N SER A 628 23.18 -19.61 -3.22
CA SER A 628 24.34 -20.33 -3.75
C SER A 628 25.35 -20.58 -2.62
N GLY A 629 25.53 -21.84 -2.17
CA GLY A 629 26.49 -22.18 -1.13
C GLY A 629 26.54 -23.67 -0.85
N PRO A 630 27.53 -24.14 -0.06
CA PRO A 630 27.64 -25.55 0.27
C PRO A 630 26.49 -26.08 1.15
N LYS A 631 25.78 -25.17 1.84
CA LYS A 631 24.52 -25.45 2.51
C LYS A 631 23.43 -24.58 1.87
N PRO A 632 22.31 -25.12 1.44
CA PRO A 632 21.22 -24.32 0.86
C PRO A 632 20.69 -23.36 1.91
N THR A 633 20.48 -22.10 1.51
CA THR A 633 19.77 -21.10 2.30
C THR A 633 18.54 -20.68 1.53
N LEU A 634 17.55 -20.11 2.22
CA LEU A 634 16.45 -19.40 1.57
C LEU A 634 16.57 -17.91 1.86
N ILE A 635 16.46 -17.10 0.83
CA ILE A 635 16.57 -15.64 0.94
C ILE A 635 15.21 -15.05 0.61
N LEU A 636 14.60 -14.40 1.58
CA LEU A 636 13.39 -13.59 1.41
C LEU A 636 13.79 -12.12 1.42
N ARG A 637 13.15 -11.31 0.57
CA ARG A 637 13.42 -9.87 0.47
C ARG A 637 12.11 -9.10 0.47
N ASP A 638 12.06 -8.01 1.24
CA ASP A 638 11.24 -6.86 0.89
C ASP A 638 12.08 -5.87 0.07
N ALA A 639 11.53 -4.71 -0.25
CA ALA A 639 12.24 -3.77 -1.11
C ALA A 639 13.53 -3.22 -0.46
N GLN A 640 13.58 -3.08 0.87
CA GLN A 640 14.69 -2.43 1.58
C GLN A 640 15.53 -3.39 2.44
N HIS A 641 15.07 -4.64 2.68
CA HIS A 641 15.72 -5.60 3.58
C HIS A 641 15.87 -6.97 2.95
N GLU A 642 16.84 -7.73 3.44
CA GLU A 642 17.14 -9.10 3.03
C GLU A 642 17.24 -9.99 4.26
N TYR A 643 16.50 -11.09 4.26
CA TYR A 643 16.42 -12.06 5.33
C TYR A 643 16.94 -13.41 4.85
N VAL A 644 17.99 -13.92 5.49
CA VAL A 644 18.60 -15.20 5.13
C VAL A 644 18.16 -16.26 6.14
N PHE A 645 17.41 -17.23 5.68
CA PHE A 645 17.07 -18.43 6.44
C PHE A 645 18.15 -19.47 6.27
N ALA A 646 18.85 -19.78 7.35
CA ALA A 646 19.88 -20.81 7.39
C ALA A 646 19.27 -22.20 7.70
N VAL A 647 19.95 -23.25 7.22
CA VAL A 647 19.55 -24.64 7.59
C VAL A 647 19.72 -24.83 9.10
N LYS A 648 18.63 -25.22 9.76
CA LYS A 648 18.61 -25.60 11.16
C LYS A 648 18.88 -27.11 11.28
N SER A 649 19.96 -27.50 11.94
CA SER A 649 20.18 -28.91 12.28
C SER A 649 19.14 -29.32 13.33
N VAL A 650 18.35 -30.33 13.04
CA VAL A 650 17.52 -31.00 14.04
C VAL A 650 18.49 -31.65 15.05
N ASN A 651 18.71 -31.01 16.19
CA ASN A 651 19.32 -31.72 17.30
C ASN A 651 18.37 -32.86 17.64
N ALA A 652 18.86 -34.09 17.51
CA ALA A 652 18.10 -35.28 17.97
C ALA A 652 17.64 -34.96 19.39
N ALA A 653 16.31 -34.96 19.58
CA ALA A 653 15.70 -34.67 20.85
C ALA A 653 16.39 -35.54 21.91
N SER A 654 16.98 -34.92 22.91
CA SER A 654 17.40 -35.58 24.14
C SER A 654 16.16 -36.19 24.73
N SER A 655 16.01 -37.51 24.52
CA SER A 655 15.08 -38.35 25.27
C SER A 655 15.45 -38.25 26.75
N HIS A 656 14.69 -37.49 27.51
CA HIS A 656 14.60 -37.60 28.95
C HIS A 656 13.14 -37.47 29.38
#